data_7c493036b1b71319a9682373fa07aa99
#
_entry.id   7c493036b1b71319a9682373fa07aa99
#
_cell.length_a   1.000
_cell.length_b   1.000
_cell.length_c   1.000
_cell.angle_alpha   90.00
_cell.angle_beta   90.00
_cell.angle_gamma   90.00
#
_symmetry.space_group_name_H-M   'P 1'
#
loop_
_entity.id
_entity.type
_entity.pdbx_description
1 polymer ?
#
loop_
_entity_poly.entity_id
_entity_poly.type
_entity_poly.pdbx_seq_one_letter_code
_entity_poly.pdbx_strand_id
1 'polypeptide(L)'
;MADTQTPEKTYDPITLSRPVGESRVRTSGRAKVVGGATFSAEWPVPNLLHVVAVPSTIARGKVTLLDTSAAEAMDGVRLVLTPDNAPKVNSVPNFGGADAGGSNRAESTIPIHEQEVHFAGQYLAAVIAETFEAARDAALAVRIEYERTAHTTDFAEAEPSERPSQLMGAPPVMESGSPESSLADAERTYDKRFHTAMNHHNPIEPHAAIAVWNDDAADDEPTLTLYDTVQSIPMEAMTAARMFGLKPSQVRAVNKYIGGAFGAKGGMWPHAVLAIMASKATGQPVCCAATRRQMYGGTGHRTPTSQRIALGADADGQLHTIIHEGHAATAKKEKKSPYSEAFTMATRMMYAGQNRRVAQKQSRTDTQQPTFMRAPAETPGLYALEAAVNEFAHDLGIDPVQFRIKNDPDRDPLEDKPFSNRQLVGCLRAGAAKFGWSDRPAQPRATRDGDWLIGTGVAAATYPAFHFPTKARVVLQADGRVRIECATHEMGTGTRTVQEQLAADLLGISPSRVTLELGDSTLPPGGVSGGSATTSSVGGAIRLAVESLREELQGIAPKGTPIANAKLDSLSFSQGRLAVDGEGVPFEDLLSAAMRNEVAATGAFSPKNASPEKGGYSSHSFGATFVEVGVDEPLGLVRVRRMLGCYACGTILNRRTARSQFLGGMVMGIGHALMEETKWDHRFGRVTNDNLAEYHVPVNADVPDLDVMWINDPDFNASPIGAKGIGEIGITGVAAAITEAVWHATGKRHYQTPILPSAVVG
;
A
#
# COMPACT_ATOMS: atom_id res chain seq x y z
N MET A 1 -3.72 -25.90 32.62
CA MET A 1 -2.85 -26.21 31.48
C MET A 1 -3.66 -25.89 30.24
N ALA A 2 -3.51 -24.69 29.68
CA ALA A 2 -4.18 -24.31 28.45
C ALA A 2 -3.51 -25.09 27.30
N ASP A 3 -4.34 -25.72 26.51
CA ASP A 3 -3.97 -26.53 25.36
C ASP A 3 -3.12 -25.70 24.40
N THR A 4 -1.81 -25.89 24.44
CA THR A 4 -0.82 -25.26 23.55
C THR A 4 -0.77 -26.01 22.21
N GLN A 5 -1.94 -26.43 21.69
CA GLN A 5 -1.98 -26.86 20.32
C GLN A 5 -1.62 -25.66 19.47
N THR A 6 -0.37 -25.65 18.99
CA THR A 6 0.06 -24.89 17.84
C THR A 6 -1.08 -24.95 16.83
N PRO A 7 -1.60 -23.83 16.34
CA PRO A 7 -2.60 -23.84 15.29
C PRO A 7 -1.94 -24.13 13.96
N GLU A 8 -1.28 -25.27 13.82
CA GLU A 8 -1.16 -25.98 12.57
C GLU A 8 -2.51 -26.64 12.29
N LYS A 9 -3.54 -25.86 12.04
CA LYS A 9 -4.50 -26.28 11.05
C LYS A 9 -3.72 -26.23 9.73
N THR A 10 -2.89 -27.25 9.55
CA THR A 10 -2.46 -27.63 8.21
C THR A 10 -3.72 -27.63 7.36
N TYR A 11 -3.65 -26.98 6.22
CA TYR A 11 -4.55 -27.26 5.12
C TYR A 11 -4.89 -28.73 5.14
N ASP A 12 -6.17 -29.07 4.96
CA ASP A 12 -6.66 -30.40 4.63
C ASP A 12 -5.58 -31.12 3.82
N PRO A 13 -5.16 -32.34 4.17
CA PRO A 13 -4.17 -33.11 3.43
C PRO A 13 -4.43 -33.16 1.92
N ILE A 14 -5.69 -33.09 1.50
CA ILE A 14 -6.09 -32.98 0.09
C ILE A 14 -5.58 -31.68 -0.53
N THR A 15 -5.47 -30.57 0.23
CA THR A 15 -4.94 -29.28 -0.27
C THR A 15 -3.42 -29.24 -0.32
N LEU A 16 -2.70 -30.09 0.37
CA LEU A 16 -1.23 -30.19 0.24
C LEU A 16 -0.78 -30.68 -1.14
N SER A 17 -1.64 -31.35 -1.89
CA SER A 17 -1.41 -31.79 -3.27
C SER A 17 -1.84 -30.75 -4.31
N ARG A 18 -2.45 -29.63 -3.90
CA ARG A 18 -2.91 -28.55 -4.79
C ARG A 18 -1.86 -27.48 -4.94
N PRO A 19 -1.84 -26.76 -6.08
CA PRO A 19 -0.95 -25.61 -6.30
C PRO A 19 -1.08 -24.52 -5.23
N VAL A 20 -2.28 -24.21 -4.75
CA VAL A 20 -2.51 -23.23 -3.67
C VAL A 20 -1.90 -23.71 -2.35
N GLY A 21 -1.16 -22.85 -1.66
CA GLY A 21 -0.44 -23.16 -0.43
C GLY A 21 1.00 -23.63 -0.64
N GLU A 22 1.41 -23.98 -1.87
CA GLU A 22 2.79 -24.35 -2.17
C GLU A 22 3.75 -23.15 -2.11
N SER A 23 5.02 -23.46 -1.83
CA SER A 23 6.12 -22.50 -1.81
C SER A 23 6.77 -22.38 -3.19
N ARG A 24 6.08 -21.77 -4.14
CA ARG A 24 6.59 -21.65 -5.52
C ARG A 24 7.49 -20.43 -5.70
N VAL A 25 8.53 -20.60 -6.53
CA VAL A 25 9.42 -19.50 -6.96
C VAL A 25 8.63 -18.55 -7.87
N ARG A 26 8.93 -17.26 -7.78
CA ARG A 26 8.31 -16.22 -8.65
C ARG A 26 8.57 -16.51 -10.12
N THR A 27 7.51 -16.60 -10.93
CA THR A 27 7.60 -16.79 -12.39
C THR A 27 8.31 -15.61 -13.07
N SER A 28 8.15 -14.38 -12.53
CA SER A 28 8.85 -13.17 -12.99
C SER A 28 10.30 -13.04 -12.48
N GLY A 29 10.77 -13.92 -11.61
CA GLY A 29 12.05 -13.77 -10.92
C GLY A 29 13.25 -13.83 -11.86
N ARG A 30 13.25 -14.79 -12.81
CA ARG A 30 14.36 -14.93 -13.77
C ARG A 30 14.52 -13.67 -14.62
N ALA A 31 13.43 -13.14 -15.19
CA ALA A 31 13.49 -11.93 -16.04
C ALA A 31 14.13 -10.75 -15.28
N LYS A 32 13.80 -10.59 -13.99
CA LYS A 32 14.34 -9.50 -13.15
C LYS A 32 15.86 -9.63 -12.91
N VAL A 33 16.35 -10.84 -12.63
CA VAL A 33 17.78 -11.03 -12.28
C VAL A 33 18.72 -11.10 -13.49
N VAL A 34 18.19 -11.35 -14.69
CA VAL A 34 18.98 -11.38 -15.93
C VAL A 34 18.80 -10.12 -16.78
N GLY A 35 18.16 -9.07 -16.27
CA GLY A 35 17.93 -7.81 -17.00
C GLY A 35 16.86 -7.91 -18.11
N GLY A 36 16.04 -8.97 -18.10
CA GLY A 36 14.96 -9.15 -19.08
C GLY A 36 13.62 -8.55 -18.68
N ALA A 37 13.52 -7.94 -17.49
CA ALA A 37 12.35 -7.22 -17.05
C ALA A 37 12.45 -5.75 -17.47
N THR A 38 11.50 -5.26 -18.27
CA THR A 38 11.49 -3.87 -18.76
C THR A 38 10.68 -2.99 -17.82
N PHE A 39 11.32 -2.04 -17.16
CA PHE A 39 10.69 -1.01 -16.32
C PHE A 39 10.29 0.21 -17.15
N SER A 40 9.54 1.15 -16.56
CA SER A 40 8.86 2.19 -17.34
C SER A 40 9.79 3.13 -18.11
N ALA A 41 10.98 3.44 -17.58
CA ALA A 41 11.97 4.26 -18.28
C ALA A 41 12.84 3.49 -19.31
N GLU A 42 12.67 2.15 -19.39
CA GLU A 42 13.57 1.27 -20.15
C GLU A 42 12.95 0.77 -21.47
N TRP A 43 11.75 1.21 -21.81
CA TRP A 43 11.11 0.81 -23.06
C TRP A 43 11.90 1.35 -24.25
N PRO A 44 12.22 0.49 -25.24
CA PRO A 44 13.04 0.87 -26.41
C PRO A 44 12.19 1.65 -27.43
N VAL A 45 11.91 2.90 -27.11
CA VAL A 45 11.15 3.80 -27.99
C VAL A 45 12.15 4.57 -28.87
N PRO A 46 12.02 4.50 -30.19
CA PRO A 46 12.93 5.21 -31.09
C PRO A 46 12.77 6.73 -31.00
N ASN A 47 13.85 7.48 -31.27
CA ASN A 47 13.90 8.95 -31.25
C ASN A 47 13.45 9.57 -29.93
N LEU A 48 13.76 8.92 -28.82
CA LEU A 48 13.35 9.33 -27.47
C LEU A 48 14.09 10.60 -27.06
N LEU A 49 13.34 11.64 -26.71
CA LEU A 49 13.83 12.83 -26.04
C LEU A 49 13.73 12.67 -24.51
N HIS A 50 14.44 13.52 -23.77
CA HIS A 50 14.42 13.53 -22.33
C HIS A 50 13.95 14.88 -21.81
N VAL A 51 13.06 14.89 -20.83
CA VAL A 51 12.60 16.10 -20.15
C VAL A 51 13.05 16.09 -18.69
N VAL A 52 13.64 17.22 -18.26
CA VAL A 52 14.04 17.46 -16.87
C VAL A 52 13.31 18.67 -16.34
N ALA A 53 12.58 18.51 -15.24
CA ALA A 53 11.86 19.57 -14.57
C ALA A 53 12.81 20.52 -13.83
N VAL A 54 12.46 21.81 -13.83
CA VAL A 54 13.09 22.88 -13.02
C VAL A 54 12.18 23.15 -11.81
N PRO A 55 12.55 22.63 -10.61
CA PRO A 55 11.72 22.75 -9.43
C PRO A 55 11.90 24.10 -8.72
N SER A 56 10.89 24.55 -7.99
CA SER A 56 10.97 25.67 -7.05
C SER A 56 11.98 25.39 -5.93
N THR A 57 12.74 26.42 -5.59
CA THR A 57 13.70 26.42 -4.45
C THR A 57 13.13 27.12 -3.20
N ILE A 58 11.87 27.55 -3.25
CA ILE A 58 11.18 28.20 -2.12
C ILE A 58 9.88 27.47 -1.79
N ALA A 59 9.43 27.57 -0.55
CA ALA A 59 8.18 26.94 -0.11
C ALA A 59 6.93 27.72 -0.51
N ARG A 60 7.03 29.08 -0.60
CA ARG A 60 5.89 29.91 -0.95
C ARG A 60 6.33 31.27 -1.52
N GLY A 61 5.59 31.73 -2.51
CA GLY A 61 5.83 33.02 -3.14
C GLY A 61 5.34 33.09 -4.57
N LYS A 62 5.97 33.94 -5.37
CA LYS A 62 5.67 34.10 -6.78
C LYS A 62 6.96 34.22 -7.59
N VAL A 63 6.96 33.63 -8.77
CA VAL A 63 8.04 33.79 -9.75
C VAL A 63 7.97 35.23 -10.32
N THR A 64 9.06 35.99 -10.19
CA THR A 64 9.18 37.35 -10.73
C THR A 64 10.03 37.43 -11.99
N LEU A 65 10.94 36.48 -12.17
CA LEU A 65 11.74 36.29 -13.38
C LEU A 65 11.86 34.79 -13.66
N LEU A 66 11.61 34.41 -14.90
CA LEU A 66 11.94 33.09 -15.45
C LEU A 66 12.71 33.30 -16.75
N ASP A 67 14.05 33.22 -16.68
CA ASP A 67 14.94 33.39 -17.82
C ASP A 67 15.46 32.04 -18.29
N THR A 68 15.06 31.64 -19.48
CA THR A 68 15.39 30.38 -20.15
C THR A 68 16.44 30.51 -21.22
N SER A 69 16.88 31.72 -21.53
CA SER A 69 17.72 32.04 -22.68
C SER A 69 19.04 31.28 -22.73
N ALA A 70 19.69 31.10 -21.58
CA ALA A 70 20.93 30.31 -21.46
C ALA A 70 20.69 28.82 -21.72
N ALA A 71 19.58 28.27 -21.24
CA ALA A 71 19.21 26.86 -21.49
C ALA A 71 18.85 26.59 -22.95
N GLU A 72 18.09 27.51 -23.57
CA GLU A 72 17.68 27.40 -24.97
C GLU A 72 18.86 27.46 -25.96
N ALA A 73 19.94 28.14 -25.57
CA ALA A 73 21.14 28.26 -26.38
C ALA A 73 22.08 27.01 -26.28
N MET A 74 21.80 26.06 -25.43
CA MET A 74 22.67 24.89 -25.25
C MET A 74 22.42 23.84 -26.33
N ASP A 75 23.52 23.21 -26.78
CA ASP A 75 23.46 22.14 -27.78
C ASP A 75 22.61 20.96 -27.32
N GLY A 76 21.79 20.44 -28.24
CA GLY A 76 20.90 19.32 -27.98
C GLY A 76 19.59 19.67 -27.29
N VAL A 77 19.39 20.92 -26.82
CA VAL A 77 18.11 21.40 -26.31
C VAL A 77 17.13 21.58 -27.45
N ARG A 78 15.91 21.04 -27.30
CA ARG A 78 14.85 21.10 -28.30
C ARG A 78 13.76 22.10 -27.96
N LEU A 79 13.42 22.20 -26.68
CA LEU A 79 12.38 23.10 -26.21
C LEU A 79 12.53 23.33 -24.70
N VAL A 80 12.23 24.53 -24.23
CA VAL A 80 12.04 24.83 -22.82
C VAL A 80 10.56 25.14 -22.59
N LEU A 81 9.90 24.34 -21.75
CA LEU A 81 8.52 24.56 -21.34
C LEU A 81 8.45 25.56 -20.17
N THR A 82 7.59 26.55 -20.33
CA THR A 82 7.25 27.58 -19.34
C THR A 82 5.74 27.69 -19.23
N PRO A 83 5.17 28.40 -18.24
CA PRO A 83 3.72 28.65 -18.16
C PRO A 83 3.11 29.29 -19.40
N ASP A 84 3.93 30.02 -20.22
CA ASP A 84 3.45 30.74 -21.38
C ASP A 84 3.29 29.83 -22.62
N ASN A 85 4.13 28.79 -22.77
CA ASN A 85 4.15 27.92 -23.95
C ASN A 85 3.75 26.45 -23.68
N ALA A 86 3.60 26.06 -22.42
CA ALA A 86 3.25 24.68 -22.06
C ALA A 86 1.82 24.33 -22.53
N PRO A 87 1.60 23.10 -23.05
CA PRO A 87 0.26 22.62 -23.39
C PRO A 87 -0.72 22.76 -22.23
N LYS A 88 -1.94 23.25 -22.51
CA LYS A 88 -2.96 23.38 -21.48
C LYS A 88 -3.49 22.01 -21.07
N VAL A 89 -3.68 21.82 -19.78
CA VAL A 89 -4.14 20.59 -19.16
C VAL A 89 -5.39 20.87 -18.34
N ASN A 90 -6.41 20.03 -18.50
CA ASN A 90 -7.64 20.14 -17.72
C ASN A 90 -7.41 19.70 -16.27
N SER A 91 -7.95 20.46 -15.33
CA SER A 91 -8.05 20.00 -13.95
C SER A 91 -9.03 18.85 -13.87
N VAL A 92 -8.60 17.72 -13.33
CA VAL A 92 -9.41 16.51 -13.23
C VAL A 92 -9.93 16.36 -11.81
N PRO A 93 -11.26 16.21 -11.62
CA PRO A 93 -11.81 15.93 -10.29
C PRO A 93 -11.25 14.62 -9.75
N ASN A 94 -11.26 14.53 -8.43
CA ASN A 94 -10.79 13.43 -7.63
C ASN A 94 -10.99 12.03 -8.26
N PHE A 95 -9.89 11.32 -8.53
CA PHE A 95 -9.91 9.91 -8.94
C PHE A 95 -9.73 9.02 -7.72
N GLY A 96 -10.68 8.15 -7.53
CA GLY A 96 -10.77 7.27 -6.39
C GLY A 96 -12.02 7.53 -5.57
N GLY A 97 -12.88 8.46 -6.02
CA GLY A 97 -14.14 8.80 -5.37
C GLY A 97 -14.02 9.06 -3.87
N ALA A 98 -14.99 9.67 -3.29
CA ALA A 98 -15.10 9.80 -1.84
C ALA A 98 -15.02 8.45 -1.12
N ASP A 99 -15.46 7.38 -1.77
CA ASP A 99 -15.56 6.03 -1.22
C ASP A 99 -14.22 5.27 -1.14
N ALA A 100 -13.17 5.72 -1.86
CA ALA A 100 -11.85 5.07 -1.88
C ALA A 100 -10.77 5.86 -1.14
N GLY A 101 -11.13 6.89 -0.37
CA GLY A 101 -10.16 7.76 0.30
C GLY A 101 -9.30 8.58 -0.67
N GLY A 102 -9.78 8.74 -1.90
CA GLY A 102 -9.07 9.45 -2.94
C GLY A 102 -8.90 10.92 -2.59
N SER A 103 -7.68 11.42 -2.69
CA SER A 103 -7.37 12.85 -2.60
C SER A 103 -7.59 13.49 -3.96
N ASN A 104 -8.09 14.73 -3.98
CA ASN A 104 -8.11 15.53 -5.20
C ASN A 104 -6.67 15.99 -5.51
N ARG A 105 -5.92 15.18 -6.25
CA ARG A 105 -4.53 15.46 -6.61
C ARG A 105 -4.39 16.41 -7.80
N ALA A 106 -5.52 16.79 -8.42
CA ALA A 106 -5.50 17.52 -9.67
C ALA A 106 -4.73 18.83 -9.60
N GLU A 107 -4.84 19.58 -8.50
CA GLU A 107 -4.18 20.88 -8.38
C GLU A 107 -2.67 20.77 -8.16
N SER A 108 -2.19 19.74 -7.46
CA SER A 108 -0.76 19.54 -7.19
C SER A 108 -0.05 18.70 -8.24
N THR A 109 -0.77 18.04 -9.16
CA THR A 109 -0.18 17.18 -10.19
C THR A 109 0.03 17.88 -11.54
N ILE A 110 -0.58 19.05 -11.78
CA ILE A 110 -0.36 19.80 -13.02
C ILE A 110 0.92 20.63 -12.88
N PRO A 111 2.00 20.30 -13.60
CA PRO A 111 3.23 21.09 -13.59
C PRO A 111 3.11 22.31 -14.50
N ILE A 112 3.91 23.33 -14.27
CA ILE A 112 4.17 24.46 -15.20
C ILE A 112 2.89 25.16 -15.65
N HIS A 113 1.95 25.45 -14.73
CA HIS A 113 0.67 26.07 -15.11
C HIS A 113 0.43 27.44 -14.46
N GLU A 114 1.27 27.84 -13.51
CA GLU A 114 1.13 29.09 -12.77
C GLU A 114 2.49 29.64 -12.31
N GLN A 115 2.53 30.94 -11.99
CA GLN A 115 3.70 31.61 -11.41
C GLN A 115 3.70 31.56 -9.88
N GLU A 116 2.59 31.18 -9.26
CA GLU A 116 2.50 31.02 -7.81
C GLU A 116 3.26 29.77 -7.36
N VAL A 117 4.03 29.91 -6.28
CA VAL A 117 4.76 28.82 -5.64
C VAL A 117 4.07 28.45 -4.34
N HIS A 118 3.72 27.19 -4.18
CA HIS A 118 2.96 26.64 -3.05
C HIS A 118 3.77 25.70 -2.16
N PHE A 119 4.85 25.12 -2.68
CA PHE A 119 5.78 24.25 -1.94
C PHE A 119 7.12 24.14 -2.66
N ALA A 120 8.17 23.86 -1.92
CA ALA A 120 9.50 23.59 -2.49
C ALA A 120 9.47 22.28 -3.30
N GLY A 121 10.02 22.31 -4.51
CA GLY A 121 9.97 21.18 -5.44
C GLY A 121 8.82 21.23 -6.47
N GLN A 122 7.93 22.23 -6.43
CA GLN A 122 6.93 22.47 -7.47
C GLN A 122 7.62 22.74 -8.82
N TYR A 123 7.19 22.06 -9.90
CA TYR A 123 7.78 22.19 -11.22
C TYR A 123 7.31 23.51 -11.88
N LEU A 124 8.25 24.44 -12.13
CA LEU A 124 7.99 25.78 -12.65
C LEU A 124 8.34 25.93 -14.12
N ALA A 125 9.30 25.15 -14.62
CA ALA A 125 9.69 25.04 -16.00
C ALA A 125 10.21 23.62 -16.27
N ALA A 126 10.50 23.30 -17.53
CA ALA A 126 11.18 22.04 -17.88
C ALA A 126 11.96 22.18 -19.17
N VAL A 127 13.10 21.48 -19.27
CA VAL A 127 13.95 21.45 -20.44
C VAL A 127 13.83 20.12 -21.12
N ILE A 128 13.59 20.13 -22.42
CA ILE A 128 13.52 18.96 -23.31
C ILE A 128 14.75 18.94 -24.19
N ALA A 129 15.51 17.84 -24.17
CA ALA A 129 16.74 17.70 -24.95
C ALA A 129 16.90 16.27 -25.53
N GLU A 130 17.88 16.11 -26.41
CA GLU A 130 18.20 14.83 -27.07
C GLU A 130 18.72 13.76 -26.09
N THR A 131 19.37 14.19 -24.99
CA THR A 131 19.89 13.29 -23.95
C THR A 131 19.47 13.79 -22.56
N PHE A 132 19.45 12.86 -21.60
CA PHE A 132 19.17 13.19 -20.22
C PHE A 132 20.20 14.19 -19.64
N GLU A 133 21.48 14.02 -19.99
CA GLU A 133 22.57 14.88 -19.55
C GLU A 133 22.40 16.32 -20.07
N ALA A 134 22.11 16.48 -21.37
CA ALA A 134 21.84 17.79 -21.95
C ALA A 134 20.62 18.47 -21.32
N ALA A 135 19.52 17.73 -21.11
CA ALA A 135 18.34 18.26 -20.45
C ALA A 135 18.61 18.69 -19.02
N ARG A 136 19.38 17.89 -18.25
CA ARG A 136 19.75 18.19 -16.86
C ARG A 136 20.65 19.42 -16.76
N ASP A 137 21.69 19.47 -17.57
CA ASP A 137 22.66 20.58 -17.52
C ASP A 137 22.00 21.87 -17.97
N ALA A 138 21.13 21.84 -18.97
CA ALA A 138 20.36 23.00 -19.39
C ALA A 138 19.28 23.41 -18.34
N ALA A 139 18.69 22.46 -17.64
CA ALA A 139 17.77 22.78 -16.54
C ALA A 139 18.44 23.54 -15.39
N LEU A 140 19.75 23.29 -15.14
CA LEU A 140 20.55 24.06 -14.19
C LEU A 140 20.90 25.47 -14.66
N ALA A 141 20.85 25.73 -15.97
CA ALA A 141 21.10 27.06 -16.56
C ALA A 141 19.85 27.97 -16.54
N VAL A 142 18.68 27.43 -16.26
CA VAL A 142 17.44 28.23 -16.11
C VAL A 142 17.53 29.07 -14.84
N ARG A 143 17.38 30.41 -15.01
CA ARG A 143 17.41 31.34 -13.88
C ARG A 143 16.00 31.71 -13.45
N ILE A 144 15.72 31.59 -12.14
CA ILE A 144 14.42 31.94 -11.55
C ILE A 144 14.66 32.92 -10.39
N GLU A 145 13.92 34.04 -10.38
CA GLU A 145 13.86 34.96 -9.25
C GLU A 145 12.45 34.91 -8.63
N TYR A 146 12.39 35.15 -7.33
CA TYR A 146 11.16 34.98 -6.56
C TYR A 146 10.87 36.18 -5.67
N GLU A 147 9.61 36.57 -5.60
CA GLU A 147 9.04 37.27 -4.47
C GLU A 147 8.60 36.25 -3.42
N ARG A 148 9.31 36.20 -2.29
CA ARG A 148 9.03 35.23 -1.23
C ARG A 148 7.94 35.72 -0.30
N THR A 149 7.04 34.83 0.13
CA THR A 149 6.03 35.10 1.16
C THR A 149 6.23 34.19 2.36
N ALA A 150 5.63 34.54 3.51
CA ALA A 150 5.67 33.72 4.71
C ALA A 150 5.06 32.34 4.43
N HIS A 151 5.69 31.31 4.96
CA HIS A 151 5.27 29.92 4.81
C HIS A 151 5.23 29.18 6.15
N THR A 152 4.52 28.06 6.20
CA THR A 152 4.43 27.14 7.35
C THR A 152 4.71 25.74 6.84
N THR A 153 5.90 25.21 7.09
CA THR A 153 6.27 23.82 6.79
C THR A 153 6.42 22.98 8.05
N ASP A 154 6.49 23.63 9.23
CA ASP A 154 6.52 22.93 10.51
C ASP A 154 5.11 22.50 10.92
N PHE A 155 4.94 21.19 11.07
CA PHE A 155 3.69 20.61 11.50
C PHE A 155 3.33 21.02 12.96
N ALA A 156 4.33 21.22 13.81
CA ALA A 156 4.10 21.61 15.20
C ALA A 156 3.51 23.03 15.33
N GLU A 157 3.81 23.91 14.35
CA GLU A 157 3.28 25.27 14.28
C GLU A 157 1.95 25.38 13.50
N ALA A 158 1.56 24.30 12.82
CA ALA A 158 0.37 24.29 11.97
C ALA A 158 -0.91 24.01 12.78
N GLU A 159 -1.74 25.02 12.96
CA GLU A 159 -2.98 24.91 13.72
C GLU A 159 -3.96 23.87 13.12
N PRO A 160 -4.55 22.98 13.96
CA PRO A 160 -5.57 22.02 13.51
C PRO A 160 -6.92 22.71 13.35
N SER A 161 -7.25 23.15 12.15
CA SER A 161 -8.39 24.03 11.89
C SER A 161 -9.60 23.34 11.24
N GLU A 162 -9.40 22.28 10.47
CA GLU A 162 -10.45 21.68 9.65
C GLU A 162 -10.69 20.21 9.99
N ARG A 163 -11.90 19.73 9.73
CA ARG A 163 -12.19 18.30 9.70
C ARG A 163 -12.19 17.84 8.25
N PRO A 164 -11.55 16.71 7.91
CA PRO A 164 -11.72 16.12 6.58
C PRO A 164 -13.17 15.77 6.33
N SER A 165 -13.60 15.80 5.08
CA SER A 165 -14.97 15.40 4.71
C SER A 165 -15.24 13.93 5.05
N GLN A 166 -14.22 13.10 4.91
CA GLN A 166 -14.24 11.67 5.23
C GLN A 166 -12.83 11.11 5.37
N LEU A 167 -12.72 9.94 5.96
CA LEU A 167 -11.50 9.19 6.18
C LEU A 167 -11.66 7.79 5.58
N MET A 168 -11.11 7.56 4.38
CA MET A 168 -11.23 6.28 3.66
C MET A 168 -12.69 5.75 3.60
N GLY A 169 -13.64 6.65 3.27
CA GLY A 169 -15.06 6.31 3.18
C GLY A 169 -15.86 6.41 4.48
N ALA A 170 -15.23 6.69 5.62
CA ALA A 170 -15.92 6.80 6.89
C ALA A 170 -15.91 8.24 7.44
N PRO A 171 -16.84 8.60 8.34
CA PRO A 171 -16.87 9.91 8.98
C PRO A 171 -15.59 10.23 9.76
N PRO A 172 -15.15 11.50 9.79
CA PRO A 172 -13.97 11.90 10.55
C PRO A 172 -14.20 11.92 12.08
N VAL A 173 -15.44 11.84 12.50
CA VAL A 173 -15.86 11.71 13.91
C VAL A 173 -16.88 10.59 14.00
N MET A 174 -16.60 9.62 14.86
CA MET A 174 -17.55 8.57 15.25
C MET A 174 -17.54 8.45 16.77
N GLU A 175 -18.70 8.28 17.37
CA GLU A 175 -18.85 8.21 18.82
C GLU A 175 -19.93 7.19 19.21
N SER A 176 -19.70 6.46 20.28
CA SER A 176 -20.69 5.60 20.94
C SER A 176 -20.66 5.81 22.45
N GLY A 177 -21.81 5.70 23.09
CA GLY A 177 -21.94 5.93 24.53
C GLY A 177 -21.66 7.38 24.93
N SER A 178 -21.03 7.56 26.11
CA SER A 178 -20.66 8.85 26.70
C SER A 178 -19.19 8.86 27.11
N PRO A 179 -18.23 8.92 26.13
CA PRO A 179 -16.82 8.63 26.39
C PRO A 179 -16.15 9.58 27.37
N GLU A 180 -16.44 10.89 27.34
CA GLU A 180 -15.80 11.86 28.24
C GLU A 180 -16.26 11.66 29.70
N SER A 181 -17.57 11.47 29.98
CA SER A 181 -18.05 11.20 31.34
C SER A 181 -17.58 9.82 31.80
N SER A 182 -17.64 8.81 30.95
CA SER A 182 -17.14 7.46 31.27
C SER A 182 -15.64 7.44 31.58
N LEU A 183 -14.83 8.28 30.89
CA LEU A 183 -13.42 8.45 31.23
C LEU A 183 -13.23 9.11 32.60
N ALA A 184 -14.02 10.15 32.91
CA ALA A 184 -13.96 10.87 34.20
C ALA A 184 -14.35 9.99 35.38
N ASP A 185 -15.29 9.06 35.15
CA ASP A 185 -15.81 8.15 36.20
C ASP A 185 -14.98 6.83 36.27
N ALA A 186 -13.98 6.63 35.44
CA ALA A 186 -13.20 5.40 35.38
C ALA A 186 -12.31 5.22 36.61
N GLU A 187 -12.23 4.01 37.14
CA GLU A 187 -11.35 3.69 38.28
C GLU A 187 -9.88 3.82 37.94
N ARG A 188 -9.56 3.54 36.69
CA ARG A 188 -8.21 3.62 36.09
C ARG A 188 -8.26 4.39 34.80
N THR A 189 -7.39 5.38 34.65
CA THR A 189 -7.33 6.24 33.47
C THR A 189 -5.94 6.35 32.94
N TYR A 190 -5.84 6.51 31.61
CA TYR A 190 -4.61 6.82 30.87
C TYR A 190 -4.93 7.93 29.86
N ASP A 191 -4.03 8.90 29.71
CA ASP A 191 -4.20 9.99 28.73
C ASP A 191 -2.83 10.53 28.31
N LYS A 192 -2.42 10.26 27.06
CA LYS A 192 -1.14 10.71 26.49
C LYS A 192 -1.28 11.09 25.03
N ARG A 193 -0.27 11.84 24.57
CA ARG A 193 -0.18 12.28 23.18
C ARG A 193 1.04 11.66 22.50
N PHE A 194 0.83 11.15 21.27
CA PHE A 194 1.82 10.49 20.44
C PHE A 194 2.04 11.26 19.16
N HIS A 195 3.27 11.20 18.62
CA HIS A 195 3.66 11.87 17.39
C HIS A 195 4.34 10.92 16.43
N THR A 196 4.05 11.06 15.13
CA THR A 196 4.78 10.37 14.07
C THR A 196 5.38 11.39 13.12
N ALA A 197 6.62 11.15 12.65
CA ALA A 197 7.27 12.00 11.69
C ALA A 197 6.77 11.79 10.26
N MET A 198 7.08 12.72 9.38
CA MET A 198 6.90 12.58 7.94
C MET A 198 7.86 11.52 7.39
N ASN A 199 7.36 10.57 6.58
CA ASN A 199 8.18 9.55 5.92
C ASN A 199 8.00 9.59 4.40
N HIS A 200 9.11 9.41 3.65
CA HIS A 200 9.08 9.22 2.20
C HIS A 200 9.23 7.73 1.83
N HIS A 201 8.55 7.30 0.79
CA HIS A 201 8.45 5.89 0.38
C HIS A 201 9.76 5.27 -0.11
N ASN A 202 10.59 6.08 -0.73
CA ASN A 202 11.90 5.70 -1.28
C ASN A 202 11.91 4.39 -2.09
N PRO A 203 10.96 4.13 -3.03
CA PRO A 203 11.07 2.97 -3.91
C PRO A 203 12.41 3.04 -4.66
N ILE A 204 13.04 1.88 -4.89
CA ILE A 204 14.34 1.84 -5.58
C ILE A 204 14.22 2.37 -7.01
N GLU A 205 13.18 1.96 -7.75
CA GLU A 205 12.82 2.59 -9.02
C GLU A 205 12.22 3.98 -8.77
N PRO A 206 12.85 5.08 -9.21
CA PRO A 206 12.25 6.40 -9.18
C PRO A 206 10.95 6.46 -9.98
N HIS A 207 10.18 7.52 -9.81
CA HIS A 207 9.04 7.82 -10.68
C HIS A 207 9.56 8.14 -12.08
N ALA A 208 9.05 7.45 -13.09
CA ALA A 208 9.46 7.65 -14.47
C ALA A 208 8.32 7.32 -15.43
N ALA A 209 8.20 8.11 -16.49
CA ALA A 209 7.24 7.88 -17.56
C ALA A 209 7.87 8.15 -18.93
N ILE A 210 7.49 7.35 -19.93
CA ILE A 210 7.69 7.66 -21.35
C ILE A 210 6.32 7.92 -21.96
N ALA A 211 6.13 9.08 -22.58
CA ALA A 211 4.95 9.44 -23.33
C ALA A 211 5.24 9.44 -24.83
N VAL A 212 4.32 8.86 -25.59
CA VAL A 212 4.32 8.89 -27.08
C VAL A 212 2.99 9.49 -27.50
N TRP A 213 3.03 10.74 -27.96
CA TRP A 213 1.86 11.46 -28.47
C TRP A 213 1.87 11.40 -30.00
N ASN A 214 0.76 11.00 -30.61
CA ASN A 214 0.57 10.92 -32.06
C ASN A 214 -0.75 11.58 -32.45
N ASP A 215 -0.69 12.80 -33.02
CA ASP A 215 -1.87 13.52 -33.50
C ASP A 215 -2.47 12.88 -34.77
N ASP A 216 -1.65 12.13 -35.54
CA ASP A 216 -2.03 11.48 -36.80
C ASP A 216 -2.41 10.00 -36.57
N ALA A 217 -2.69 9.58 -35.34
CA ALA A 217 -3.06 8.20 -35.03
C ALA A 217 -4.32 7.78 -35.78
N ALA A 218 -4.30 6.58 -36.38
CA ALA A 218 -5.47 5.99 -37.02
C ALA A 218 -6.59 5.72 -35.99
N ASP A 219 -7.81 5.52 -36.43
CA ASP A 219 -8.98 5.35 -35.56
C ASP A 219 -8.86 4.17 -34.57
N ASP A 220 -8.06 3.15 -34.90
CA ASP A 220 -7.79 1.95 -34.12
C ASP A 220 -6.47 2.03 -33.32
N GLU A 221 -5.72 3.11 -33.45
CA GLU A 221 -4.47 3.37 -32.73
C GLU A 221 -4.66 4.40 -31.59
N PRO A 222 -3.90 4.28 -30.49
CA PRO A 222 -3.96 5.28 -29.44
C PRO A 222 -3.27 6.58 -29.84
N THR A 223 -3.92 7.73 -29.61
CA THR A 223 -3.30 9.05 -29.68
C THR A 223 -2.20 9.21 -28.65
N LEU A 224 -2.34 8.59 -27.49
CA LEU A 224 -1.34 8.60 -26.42
C LEU A 224 -1.02 7.18 -25.97
N THR A 225 0.25 6.78 -26.08
CA THR A 225 0.80 5.63 -25.35
C THR A 225 1.67 6.12 -24.21
N LEU A 226 1.38 5.67 -22.99
CA LEU A 226 2.07 6.06 -21.76
C LEU A 226 2.67 4.84 -21.07
N TYR A 227 3.99 4.80 -20.92
CA TYR A 227 4.71 3.84 -20.09
C TYR A 227 5.02 4.50 -18.76
N ASP A 228 4.29 4.19 -17.68
CA ASP A 228 4.44 4.88 -16.38
C ASP A 228 4.55 3.89 -15.22
N THR A 229 5.22 4.31 -14.16
CA THR A 229 5.38 3.56 -12.92
C THR A 229 4.16 3.73 -12.00
N VAL A 230 3.02 3.14 -12.36
CA VAL A 230 1.74 3.38 -11.66
C VAL A 230 1.12 2.11 -11.08
N GLN A 231 0.41 2.23 -9.94
CA GLN A 231 -0.31 1.13 -9.28
C GLN A 231 -1.74 0.92 -9.79
N SER A 232 -2.18 1.70 -10.77
CA SER A 232 -3.51 1.58 -11.38
C SER A 232 -3.51 2.04 -12.84
N ILE A 233 -3.16 1.13 -13.75
CA ILE A 233 -3.10 1.38 -15.20
C ILE A 233 -4.44 1.84 -15.78
N PRO A 234 -5.59 1.22 -15.47
CA PRO A 234 -6.86 1.69 -15.99
C PRO A 234 -7.23 3.12 -15.55
N MET A 235 -6.90 3.46 -14.29
CA MET A 235 -7.12 4.82 -13.78
C MET A 235 -6.15 5.81 -14.40
N GLU A 236 -4.90 5.40 -14.64
CA GLU A 236 -3.88 6.20 -15.30
C GLU A 236 -4.33 6.61 -16.71
N ALA A 237 -4.71 5.63 -17.53
CA ALA A 237 -5.24 5.88 -18.87
C ALA A 237 -6.45 6.82 -18.88
N MET A 238 -7.38 6.61 -17.95
CA MET A 238 -8.58 7.44 -17.82
C MET A 238 -8.25 8.86 -17.32
N THR A 239 -7.28 9.01 -16.41
CA THR A 239 -6.83 10.31 -15.91
C THR A 239 -6.15 11.10 -17.02
N ALA A 240 -5.22 10.47 -17.75
CA ALA A 240 -4.56 11.09 -18.90
C ALA A 240 -5.56 11.51 -19.97
N ALA A 241 -6.51 10.64 -20.31
CA ALA A 241 -7.57 10.98 -21.28
C ALA A 241 -8.32 12.25 -20.89
N ARG A 242 -8.79 12.35 -19.65
CA ARG A 242 -9.53 13.53 -19.16
C ARG A 242 -8.64 14.77 -19.08
N MET A 243 -7.41 14.66 -18.60
CA MET A 243 -6.49 15.79 -18.49
C MET A 243 -6.18 16.42 -19.85
N PHE A 244 -6.03 15.58 -20.87
CA PHE A 244 -5.66 16.04 -22.22
C PHE A 244 -6.83 16.11 -23.21
N GLY A 245 -8.06 15.91 -22.76
CA GLY A 245 -9.27 16.04 -23.60
C GLY A 245 -9.45 14.91 -24.61
N LEU A 246 -8.89 13.73 -24.33
CA LEU A 246 -9.00 12.54 -25.16
C LEU A 246 -10.16 11.64 -24.71
N LYS A 247 -10.60 10.74 -25.59
CA LYS A 247 -11.47 9.62 -25.20
C LYS A 247 -10.61 8.54 -24.50
N PRO A 248 -11.19 7.77 -23.56
CA PRO A 248 -10.44 6.66 -22.91
C PRO A 248 -9.84 5.66 -23.90
N SER A 249 -10.49 5.38 -25.02
CA SER A 249 -10.00 4.50 -26.08
C SER A 249 -8.78 5.03 -26.84
N GLN A 250 -8.50 6.33 -26.77
CA GLN A 250 -7.34 6.96 -27.40
C GLN A 250 -6.11 6.96 -26.51
N VAL A 251 -6.20 6.40 -25.30
CA VAL A 251 -5.06 6.34 -24.37
C VAL A 251 -4.77 4.89 -24.02
N ARG A 252 -3.53 4.45 -24.27
CA ARG A 252 -2.98 3.19 -23.80
C ARG A 252 -1.92 3.43 -22.75
N ALA A 253 -2.11 2.87 -21.54
CA ALA A 253 -1.10 2.89 -20.49
C ALA A 253 -0.50 1.48 -20.34
N VAL A 254 0.83 1.40 -20.16
CA VAL A 254 1.57 0.14 -20.09
C VAL A 254 2.53 0.16 -18.91
N ASN A 255 2.49 -0.91 -18.09
CA ASN A 255 3.37 -1.10 -16.95
C ASN A 255 3.53 -2.60 -16.63
N LYS A 256 4.57 -3.23 -17.16
CA LYS A 256 4.81 -4.67 -16.96
C LYS A 256 5.46 -5.01 -15.62
N TYR A 257 6.31 -4.11 -15.09
CA TYR A 257 7.03 -4.26 -13.83
C TYR A 257 7.16 -2.93 -13.10
N ILE A 258 7.03 -2.95 -11.78
CA ILE A 258 7.24 -1.80 -10.89
C ILE A 258 8.33 -2.14 -9.89
N GLY A 259 9.37 -1.31 -9.82
CA GLY A 259 10.53 -1.46 -8.94
C GLY A 259 10.32 -0.94 -7.52
N GLY A 260 9.17 -1.28 -6.92
CA GLY A 260 8.70 -0.79 -5.63
C GLY A 260 7.72 0.38 -5.78
N ALA A 261 6.72 0.43 -4.91
CA ALA A 261 5.70 1.48 -4.94
C ALA A 261 5.28 1.93 -3.53
N PHE A 262 4.86 1.02 -2.65
CA PHE A 262 4.47 1.27 -1.25
C PHE A 262 3.37 2.33 -1.06
N GLY A 263 2.61 2.65 -2.13
CA GLY A 263 1.61 3.71 -2.17
C GLY A 263 2.06 4.99 -2.90
N ALA A 264 3.38 5.20 -3.08
CA ALA A 264 3.92 6.36 -3.80
C ALA A 264 3.38 6.49 -5.23
N LYS A 265 3.17 5.35 -5.88
CA LYS A 265 2.77 5.26 -7.29
C LYS A 265 1.26 4.97 -7.45
N GLY A 266 0.46 5.35 -6.44
CA GLY A 266 -0.99 5.11 -6.40
C GLY A 266 -1.82 5.90 -7.41
N GLY A 267 -1.24 6.85 -8.13
CA GLY A 267 -1.87 7.64 -9.19
C GLY A 267 -0.84 8.52 -9.89
N MET A 268 -1.31 9.26 -10.89
CA MET A 268 -0.48 10.14 -11.72
C MET A 268 0.18 11.26 -10.91
N TRP A 269 1.46 11.47 -11.11
CA TRP A 269 2.24 12.55 -10.53
C TRP A 269 2.79 13.49 -11.61
N PRO A 270 3.35 14.68 -11.24
CA PRO A 270 3.80 15.68 -12.20
C PRO A 270 4.76 15.19 -13.29
N HIS A 271 5.59 14.17 -13.01
CA HIS A 271 6.52 13.60 -13.99
C HIS A 271 5.80 12.98 -15.20
N ALA A 272 4.69 12.27 -14.98
CA ALA A 272 3.91 11.67 -16.06
C ALA A 272 3.17 12.72 -16.87
N VAL A 273 2.54 13.70 -16.20
CA VAL A 273 1.89 14.84 -16.86
C VAL A 273 2.91 15.62 -17.70
N LEU A 274 4.12 15.85 -17.15
CA LEU A 274 5.20 16.55 -17.85
C LEU A 274 5.69 15.78 -19.07
N ALA A 275 5.84 14.46 -18.98
CA ALA A 275 6.22 13.62 -20.13
C ALA A 275 5.19 13.75 -21.28
N ILE A 276 3.88 13.73 -20.93
CA ILE A 276 2.81 13.87 -21.93
C ILE A 276 2.81 15.29 -22.53
N MET A 277 2.93 16.34 -21.70
CA MET A 277 3.01 17.72 -22.18
C MET A 277 4.21 17.92 -23.13
N ALA A 278 5.37 17.39 -22.77
CA ALA A 278 6.60 17.49 -23.56
C ALA A 278 6.47 16.72 -24.89
N SER A 279 5.91 15.50 -24.86
CA SER A 279 5.69 14.71 -26.07
C SER A 279 4.71 15.40 -27.03
N LYS A 280 3.60 15.95 -26.48
CA LYS A 280 2.63 16.73 -27.27
C LYS A 280 3.24 17.98 -27.87
N ALA A 281 4.08 18.71 -27.13
CA ALA A 281 4.69 19.96 -27.60
C ALA A 281 5.77 19.73 -28.67
N THR A 282 6.48 18.60 -28.62
CA THR A 282 7.57 18.30 -29.58
C THR A 282 7.14 17.40 -30.72
N GLY A 283 6.01 16.72 -30.65
CA GLY A 283 5.61 15.68 -31.61
C GLY A 283 6.54 14.45 -31.58
N GLN A 284 7.34 14.27 -30.52
CA GLN A 284 8.28 13.16 -30.37
C GLN A 284 8.05 12.42 -29.05
N PRO A 285 8.47 11.15 -28.95
CA PRO A 285 8.47 10.45 -27.66
C PRO A 285 9.37 11.14 -26.64
N VAL A 286 8.89 11.27 -25.38
CA VAL A 286 9.65 11.93 -24.32
C VAL A 286 9.65 11.08 -23.05
N CYS A 287 10.84 10.90 -22.48
CA CYS A 287 11.06 10.29 -21.16
C CYS A 287 11.23 11.36 -20.08
N CYS A 288 10.46 11.24 -19.02
CA CYS A 288 10.66 11.99 -17.77
C CYS A 288 11.00 11.02 -16.65
N ALA A 289 12.24 10.99 -16.21
CA ALA A 289 12.69 10.21 -15.05
C ALA A 289 13.05 11.18 -13.91
N ALA A 290 12.27 11.15 -12.83
CA ALA A 290 12.53 11.99 -11.67
C ALA A 290 13.81 11.52 -10.95
N THR A 291 14.66 12.45 -10.56
CA THR A 291 15.77 12.14 -9.65
C THR A 291 15.26 11.83 -8.25
N ARG A 292 16.08 11.15 -7.42
CA ARG A 292 15.71 10.89 -6.02
C ARG A 292 15.33 12.18 -5.29
N ARG A 293 16.10 13.24 -5.46
CA ARG A 293 15.82 14.57 -4.89
C ARG A 293 14.45 15.12 -5.33
N GLN A 294 14.11 15.02 -6.60
CA GLN A 294 12.83 15.49 -7.11
C GLN A 294 11.63 14.73 -6.55
N MET A 295 11.81 13.49 -6.09
CA MET A 295 10.73 12.73 -5.47
C MET A 295 10.30 13.33 -4.12
N TYR A 296 11.21 13.96 -3.37
CA TYR A 296 10.88 14.57 -2.06
C TYR A 296 10.02 15.84 -2.17
N GLY A 297 10.03 16.52 -3.31
CA GLY A 297 9.17 17.68 -3.55
C GLY A 297 8.11 17.45 -4.63
N GLY A 298 8.30 16.46 -5.52
CA GLY A 298 7.43 16.20 -6.68
C GLY A 298 6.43 15.07 -6.50
N THR A 299 6.58 14.25 -5.46
CA THR A 299 5.64 13.15 -5.14
C THR A 299 5.20 13.21 -3.69
N GLY A 300 4.19 12.43 -3.31
CA GLY A 300 3.66 12.47 -1.95
C GLY A 300 4.48 11.70 -0.91
N HIS A 301 4.07 11.82 0.33
CA HIS A 301 4.72 11.26 1.51
C HIS A 301 3.68 10.79 2.53
N ARG A 302 4.07 9.95 3.51
CA ARG A 302 3.28 9.72 4.73
C ARG A 302 3.32 10.99 5.56
N THR A 303 2.16 11.51 5.91
CA THR A 303 2.05 12.76 6.67
C THR A 303 2.39 12.56 8.15
N PRO A 304 2.97 13.57 8.83
CA PRO A 304 3.13 13.55 10.27
C PRO A 304 1.78 13.63 10.97
N THR A 305 1.69 13.04 12.18
CA THR A 305 0.47 13.03 12.99
C THR A 305 0.75 13.44 14.43
N SER A 306 -0.27 14.01 15.08
CA SER A 306 -0.32 14.25 16.53
C SER A 306 -1.62 13.65 17.06
N GLN A 307 -1.52 12.63 17.93
CA GLN A 307 -2.62 11.76 18.33
C GLN A 307 -2.72 11.69 19.85
N ARG A 308 -3.90 11.94 20.42
CA ARG A 308 -4.23 11.72 21.83
C ARG A 308 -4.93 10.37 21.96
N ILE A 309 -4.44 9.53 22.86
CA ILE A 309 -5.11 8.30 23.29
C ILE A 309 -5.48 8.46 24.76
N ALA A 310 -6.80 8.33 25.06
CA ALA A 310 -7.24 8.22 26.42
C ALA A 310 -8.02 6.92 26.62
N LEU A 311 -7.71 6.19 27.68
CA LEU A 311 -8.27 4.90 28.03
C LEU A 311 -8.87 4.97 29.42
N GLY A 312 -10.05 4.36 29.62
CA GLY A 312 -10.70 4.19 30.89
C GLY A 312 -11.01 2.71 31.13
N ALA A 313 -10.68 2.22 32.34
CA ALA A 313 -10.90 0.83 32.71
C ALA A 313 -11.39 0.73 34.18
N ASP A 314 -11.94 -0.42 34.55
CA ASP A 314 -12.15 -0.82 35.93
C ASP A 314 -10.83 -1.23 36.61
N ALA A 315 -10.89 -1.59 37.89
CA ALA A 315 -9.75 -1.99 38.71
C ALA A 315 -9.03 -3.23 38.12
N ASP A 316 -9.79 -4.12 37.47
CA ASP A 316 -9.29 -5.36 36.87
C ASP A 316 -8.74 -5.16 35.45
N GLY A 317 -8.78 -3.95 34.90
CA GLY A 317 -8.30 -3.61 33.60
C GLY A 317 -9.23 -4.00 32.44
N GLN A 318 -10.54 -4.14 32.68
CA GLN A 318 -11.52 -4.23 31.61
C GLN A 318 -11.78 -2.84 31.04
N LEU A 319 -11.47 -2.64 29.78
CA LEU A 319 -11.71 -1.38 29.08
C LEU A 319 -13.20 -1.13 28.86
N HIS A 320 -13.64 0.06 29.21
CA HIS A 320 -14.98 0.56 28.91
C HIS A 320 -14.98 1.89 28.14
N THR A 321 -13.84 2.59 28.09
CA THR A 321 -13.69 3.86 27.37
C THR A 321 -12.42 3.88 26.53
N ILE A 322 -12.55 4.31 25.27
CA ILE A 322 -11.43 4.59 24.38
C ILE A 322 -11.68 5.89 23.63
N ILE A 323 -10.80 6.87 23.78
CA ILE A 323 -10.79 8.12 23.00
C ILE A 323 -9.51 8.16 22.17
N HIS A 324 -9.64 8.30 20.87
CA HIS A 324 -8.55 8.50 19.94
C HIS A 324 -8.83 9.71 19.06
N GLU A 325 -8.13 10.80 19.32
CA GLU A 325 -8.33 12.04 18.59
C GLU A 325 -7.00 12.71 18.23
N GLY A 326 -7.02 13.58 17.22
CA GLY A 326 -5.81 14.29 16.84
C GLY A 326 -5.90 14.96 15.49
N HIS A 327 -4.73 15.24 14.90
CA HIS A 327 -4.64 15.86 13.59
C HIS A 327 -3.44 15.34 12.79
N ALA A 328 -3.55 15.49 11.46
CA ALA A 328 -2.50 15.15 10.50
C ALA A 328 -2.25 16.35 9.57
N ALA A 329 -1.02 16.49 9.05
CA ALA A 329 -0.73 17.54 8.07
C ALA A 329 -1.38 17.24 6.71
N THR A 330 -1.70 18.30 5.97
CA THR A 330 -2.12 18.24 4.57
C THR A 330 -1.67 19.52 3.83
N ALA A 331 -1.65 19.47 2.49
CA ALA A 331 -1.18 20.61 1.69
C ALA A 331 -2.16 21.78 1.70
N LYS A 332 -1.65 23.02 1.83
CA LYS A 332 -2.45 24.26 1.66
C LYS A 332 -2.98 24.43 0.25
N LYS A 333 -2.25 23.96 -0.76
CA LYS A 333 -2.65 24.05 -2.16
C LYS A 333 -3.95 23.30 -2.46
N GLU A 334 -4.14 22.15 -1.86
CA GLU A 334 -5.32 21.31 -2.09
C GLU A 334 -6.54 21.81 -1.31
N LYS A 335 -7.42 22.56 -1.99
CA LYS A 335 -8.55 23.24 -1.32
C LYS A 335 -9.79 22.38 -1.19
N LYS A 336 -10.09 21.50 -2.15
CA LYS A 336 -11.40 20.84 -2.25
C LYS A 336 -11.50 19.47 -1.57
N SER A 337 -10.46 18.65 -1.62
CA SER A 337 -10.46 17.31 -1.02
C SER A 337 -9.02 16.87 -0.75
N PRO A 338 -8.34 17.52 0.20
CA PRO A 338 -6.98 17.15 0.52
C PRO A 338 -6.92 15.73 1.08
N TYR A 339 -5.78 15.06 0.86
CA TYR A 339 -5.51 13.79 1.50
C TYR A 339 -5.53 13.94 3.03
N SER A 340 -6.11 12.99 3.72
CA SER A 340 -6.06 12.90 5.17
C SER A 340 -5.66 11.49 5.60
N GLU A 341 -4.63 11.40 6.43
CA GLU A 341 -4.22 10.13 7.06
C GLU A 341 -5.31 9.69 8.04
N ALA A 342 -5.88 8.52 7.84
CA ALA A 342 -7.04 8.04 8.62
C ALA A 342 -6.61 7.30 9.91
N PHE A 343 -5.67 7.85 10.69
CA PHE A 343 -5.00 7.18 11.81
C PHE A 343 -5.95 6.63 12.90
N THR A 344 -7.20 7.05 12.96
CA THR A 344 -8.17 6.53 13.94
C THR A 344 -8.86 5.24 13.51
N MET A 345 -8.62 4.71 12.29
CA MET A 345 -9.39 3.57 11.75
C MET A 345 -9.29 2.32 12.60
N ALA A 346 -8.09 1.88 12.95
CA ALA A 346 -7.90 0.67 13.74
C ALA A 346 -8.60 0.75 15.12
N THR A 347 -8.61 1.93 15.73
CA THR A 347 -9.24 2.15 17.04
C THR A 347 -10.74 1.90 17.01
N ARG A 348 -11.38 1.97 15.84
CA ARG A 348 -12.83 1.74 15.72
C ARG A 348 -13.26 0.35 16.18
N MET A 349 -12.38 -0.67 15.99
CA MET A 349 -12.77 -2.07 16.20
C MET A 349 -11.77 -2.90 17.03
N MET A 350 -10.58 -2.35 17.40
CA MET A 350 -9.51 -3.18 17.95
C MET A 350 -9.81 -3.77 19.32
N TYR A 351 -10.35 -3.02 20.26
CA TYR A 351 -10.56 -3.45 21.63
C TYR A 351 -11.99 -3.25 22.07
N ALA A 352 -12.41 -3.95 23.12
CA ALA A 352 -13.69 -3.72 23.80
C ALA A 352 -13.76 -2.30 24.37
N GLY A 353 -14.95 -1.87 24.74
CA GLY A 353 -15.23 -0.53 25.28
C GLY A 353 -16.43 0.09 24.59
N GLN A 354 -17.53 0.20 25.32
CA GLN A 354 -18.81 0.71 24.78
C GLN A 354 -18.78 2.23 24.59
N ASN A 355 -17.98 2.94 25.41
CA ASN A 355 -17.85 4.39 25.34
C ASN A 355 -16.61 4.72 24.49
N ARG A 356 -16.86 5.07 23.24
CA ARG A 356 -15.77 5.26 22.28
C ARG A 356 -15.94 6.54 21.50
N ARG A 357 -14.83 7.27 21.32
CA ARG A 357 -14.75 8.40 20.41
C ARG A 357 -13.51 8.32 19.56
N VAL A 358 -13.68 8.44 18.26
CA VAL A 358 -12.61 8.67 17.31
C VAL A 358 -12.88 10.00 16.60
N ALA A 359 -11.87 10.91 16.57
CA ALA A 359 -12.05 12.25 16.01
C ALA A 359 -10.76 12.74 15.36
N GLN A 360 -10.87 13.28 14.15
CA GLN A 360 -9.72 13.72 13.41
C GLN A 360 -9.90 15.09 12.78
N LYS A 361 -8.83 15.91 12.85
CA LYS A 361 -8.67 17.21 12.20
C LYS A 361 -7.51 17.20 11.21
N GLN A 362 -7.37 18.28 10.47
CA GLN A 362 -6.25 18.56 9.55
C GLN A 362 -5.56 19.85 9.93
N SER A 363 -4.24 19.88 9.71
CA SER A 363 -3.40 21.07 9.77
C SER A 363 -2.80 21.31 8.39
N ARG A 364 -2.90 22.54 7.88
CA ARG A 364 -2.45 22.86 6.52
C ARG A 364 -1.03 23.41 6.52
N THR A 365 -0.16 22.78 5.70
CA THR A 365 1.24 23.14 5.54
C THR A 365 1.57 23.53 4.08
N ASP A 366 2.60 24.34 3.89
CA ASP A 366 3.13 24.68 2.57
C ASP A 366 4.12 23.60 2.10
N THR A 367 3.61 22.36 2.02
CA THR A 367 4.32 21.17 1.58
C THR A 367 3.59 20.52 0.43
N GLN A 368 4.27 19.57 -0.26
CA GLN A 368 3.61 18.73 -1.26
C GLN A 368 2.47 17.93 -0.62
N GLN A 369 1.46 17.61 -1.43
CA GLN A 369 0.31 16.81 -1.01
C GLN A 369 0.76 15.43 -0.50
N PRO A 370 0.36 15.04 0.73
CA PRO A 370 0.59 13.69 1.23
C PRO A 370 -0.13 12.62 0.40
N THR A 371 0.31 11.39 0.54
CA THR A 371 -0.32 10.24 -0.11
C THR A 371 -0.22 8.98 0.74
N PHE A 372 -0.91 7.93 0.31
CA PHE A 372 -0.84 6.61 0.95
C PHE A 372 0.61 6.12 1.03
N MET A 373 0.99 5.58 2.17
CA MET A 373 2.22 4.81 2.33
C MET A 373 1.89 3.55 3.12
N ARG A 374 2.40 2.40 2.73
CA ARG A 374 2.17 1.05 3.24
C ARG A 374 1.45 1.01 4.60
N ALA A 375 0.23 0.46 4.66
CA ALA A 375 -0.74 0.56 5.75
C ALA A 375 -1.04 2.01 6.16
N PRO A 376 -1.56 2.84 5.23
CA PRO A 376 -2.08 4.15 5.60
C PRO A 376 -3.16 3.94 6.66
N ALA A 377 -3.29 4.88 7.57
CA ALA A 377 -4.12 4.75 8.77
C ALA A 377 -3.53 3.85 9.86
N GLU A 378 -3.32 2.56 9.60
CA GLU A 378 -2.94 1.58 10.62
C GLU A 378 -1.49 1.77 11.10
N THR A 379 -0.54 2.14 10.25
CA THR A 379 0.85 2.34 10.71
C THR A 379 0.96 3.43 11.76
N PRO A 380 0.51 4.68 11.53
CA PRO A 380 0.56 5.72 12.56
C PRO A 380 -0.46 5.50 13.68
N GLY A 381 -1.66 4.99 13.36
CA GLY A 381 -2.73 4.82 14.33
C GLY A 381 -2.48 3.71 15.34
N LEU A 382 -2.01 2.56 14.88
CA LEU A 382 -1.64 1.45 15.79
C LEU A 382 -0.36 1.75 16.56
N TYR A 383 0.56 2.57 16.06
CA TYR A 383 1.66 3.02 16.89
C TYR A 383 1.14 3.70 18.16
N ALA A 384 0.25 4.68 18.03
CA ALA A 384 -0.29 5.42 19.18
C ALA A 384 -1.15 4.52 20.08
N LEU A 385 -2.10 3.78 19.49
CA LEU A 385 -3.02 2.92 20.26
C LEU A 385 -2.28 1.81 21.00
N GLU A 386 -1.39 1.09 20.33
CA GLU A 386 -0.71 -0.06 20.89
C GLU A 386 0.36 0.32 21.92
N ALA A 387 1.04 1.47 21.74
CA ALA A 387 1.95 2.01 22.75
C ALA A 387 1.19 2.43 24.01
N ALA A 388 0.01 3.06 23.86
CA ALA A 388 -0.86 3.41 24.98
C ALA A 388 -1.38 2.17 25.73
N VAL A 389 -1.79 1.13 24.97
CA VAL A 389 -2.25 -0.15 25.53
C VAL A 389 -1.14 -0.84 26.32
N ASN A 390 0.10 -0.83 25.83
CA ASN A 390 1.25 -1.37 26.55
C ASN A 390 1.50 -0.63 27.87
N GLU A 391 1.57 0.71 27.80
CA GLU A 391 1.84 1.52 28.97
C GLU A 391 0.72 1.36 30.03
N PHE A 392 -0.53 1.39 29.60
CA PHE A 392 -1.67 1.23 30.50
C PHE A 392 -1.71 -0.17 31.15
N ALA A 393 -1.41 -1.23 30.39
CA ALA A 393 -1.32 -2.59 30.95
C ALA A 393 -0.25 -2.67 32.04
N HIS A 394 0.92 -2.06 31.86
CA HIS A 394 1.97 -2.00 32.87
C HIS A 394 1.57 -1.20 34.10
N ASP A 395 0.90 -0.05 33.93
CA ASP A 395 0.42 0.79 35.04
C ASP A 395 -0.61 0.03 35.88
N LEU A 396 -1.34 -0.90 35.30
CA LEU A 396 -2.28 -1.81 35.96
C LEU A 396 -1.62 -3.06 36.54
N GLY A 397 -0.32 -3.31 36.25
CA GLY A 397 0.36 -4.54 36.65
C GLY A 397 -0.12 -5.78 35.90
N ILE A 398 -0.70 -5.61 34.70
CA ILE A 398 -1.22 -6.69 33.87
C ILE A 398 -0.23 -6.96 32.73
N ASP A 399 0.03 -8.24 32.43
CA ASP A 399 0.84 -8.60 31.25
C ASP A 399 0.20 -8.06 29.96
N PRO A 400 0.96 -7.39 29.08
CA PRO A 400 0.42 -6.77 27.86
C PRO A 400 -0.29 -7.74 26.91
N VAL A 401 0.12 -9.01 26.87
CA VAL A 401 -0.58 -10.04 26.08
C VAL A 401 -1.92 -10.38 26.72
N GLN A 402 -1.94 -10.57 28.05
CA GLN A 402 -3.17 -10.88 28.78
C GLN A 402 -4.17 -9.71 28.76
N PHE A 403 -3.68 -8.47 28.86
CA PHE A 403 -4.52 -7.28 28.75
C PHE A 403 -5.28 -7.22 27.41
N ARG A 404 -4.59 -7.54 26.29
CA ARG A 404 -5.20 -7.60 24.96
C ARG A 404 -6.22 -8.73 24.83
N ILE A 405 -5.90 -9.91 25.37
CA ILE A 405 -6.82 -11.06 25.37
C ILE A 405 -8.08 -10.76 26.17
N LYS A 406 -7.93 -10.11 27.34
CA LYS A 406 -9.05 -9.70 28.19
C LYS A 406 -9.99 -8.72 27.50
N ASN A 407 -9.43 -7.82 26.68
CA ASN A 407 -10.15 -6.74 26.03
C ASN A 407 -10.46 -7.00 24.56
N ASP A 408 -10.39 -8.27 24.10
CA ASP A 408 -10.74 -8.63 22.72
C ASP A 408 -12.27 -8.63 22.53
N PRO A 409 -12.85 -7.83 21.60
CA PRO A 409 -14.29 -7.76 21.45
C PRO A 409 -14.85 -8.90 20.59
N ASP A 410 -16.04 -9.39 20.92
CA ASP A 410 -16.75 -10.40 20.13
C ASP A 410 -17.32 -9.85 18.82
N ARG A 411 -17.62 -8.55 18.79
CA ARG A 411 -18.22 -7.81 17.66
C ARG A 411 -17.51 -6.47 17.49
N ASP A 412 -17.59 -5.92 16.28
CA ASP A 412 -17.11 -4.55 16.01
C ASP A 412 -17.84 -3.54 16.92
N PRO A 413 -17.12 -2.84 17.81
CA PRO A 413 -17.78 -2.01 18.83
C PRO A 413 -18.48 -0.75 18.30
N LEU A 414 -18.10 -0.26 17.10
CA LEU A 414 -18.74 0.92 16.51
C LEU A 414 -19.79 0.58 15.46
N GLU A 415 -19.59 -0.49 14.71
CA GLU A 415 -20.52 -0.87 13.63
C GLU A 415 -21.50 -1.97 14.07
N ASP A 416 -21.32 -2.56 15.24
CA ASP A 416 -22.09 -3.70 15.76
C ASP A 416 -22.21 -4.87 14.78
N LYS A 417 -21.17 -5.08 13.96
CA LYS A 417 -21.09 -6.20 13.01
C LYS A 417 -20.30 -7.37 13.60
N PRO A 418 -20.66 -8.62 13.29
CA PRO A 418 -19.78 -9.75 13.57
C PRO A 418 -18.50 -9.61 12.75
N PHE A 419 -17.37 -10.09 13.29
CA PHE A 419 -16.16 -10.22 12.49
C PHE A 419 -16.29 -11.39 11.50
N SER A 420 -15.74 -11.24 10.30
CA SER A 420 -15.72 -12.34 9.33
C SER A 420 -14.92 -13.54 9.86
N ASN A 421 -13.78 -13.25 10.48
CA ASN A 421 -12.93 -14.18 11.23
C ASN A 421 -11.93 -13.36 12.05
N ARG A 422 -12.02 -13.42 13.39
CA ARG A 422 -11.13 -12.69 14.32
C ARG A 422 -10.21 -13.66 15.04
N GLN A 423 -8.94 -13.69 14.66
CA GLN A 423 -7.92 -14.58 15.23
C GLN A 423 -6.83 -13.80 15.99
N LEU A 424 -7.14 -12.61 16.52
CA LEU A 424 -6.15 -11.82 17.27
C LEU A 424 -5.65 -12.58 18.49
N VAL A 425 -6.55 -13.15 19.29
CA VAL A 425 -6.20 -13.96 20.47
C VAL A 425 -5.36 -15.18 20.09
N GLY A 426 -5.69 -15.83 18.98
CA GLY A 426 -4.89 -16.94 18.43
C GLY A 426 -3.48 -16.51 18.08
N CYS A 427 -3.32 -15.37 17.41
CA CYS A 427 -2.02 -14.80 17.06
C CYS A 427 -1.19 -14.42 18.29
N LEU A 428 -1.83 -13.80 19.31
CA LEU A 428 -1.18 -13.41 20.55
C LEU A 428 -0.66 -14.64 21.30
N ARG A 429 -1.47 -15.69 21.47
CA ARG A 429 -1.09 -16.92 22.18
C ARG A 429 0.00 -17.70 21.44
N ALA A 430 -0.18 -17.94 20.15
CA ALA A 430 0.79 -18.68 19.35
C ALA A 430 2.13 -17.93 19.21
N GLY A 431 2.07 -16.62 18.98
CA GLY A 431 3.24 -15.75 18.91
C GLY A 431 3.99 -15.70 20.24
N ALA A 432 3.28 -15.50 21.36
CA ALA A 432 3.88 -15.48 22.70
C ALA A 432 4.60 -16.81 23.04
N ALA A 433 3.97 -17.94 22.74
CA ALA A 433 4.55 -19.26 22.96
C ALA A 433 5.83 -19.46 22.14
N LYS A 434 5.82 -19.11 20.84
CA LYS A 434 6.98 -19.28 19.97
C LYS A 434 8.11 -18.29 20.29
N PHE A 435 7.77 -17.07 20.68
CA PHE A 435 8.76 -16.06 21.05
C PHE A 435 9.45 -16.33 22.41
N GLY A 436 8.83 -17.13 23.31
CA GLY A 436 9.26 -17.32 24.68
C GLY A 436 8.88 -16.14 25.57
N TRP A 437 7.71 -15.56 25.36
CA TRP A 437 7.22 -14.39 26.08
C TRP A 437 7.11 -14.59 27.59
N SER A 438 6.81 -15.79 28.05
CA SER A 438 6.73 -16.17 29.47
C SER A 438 8.05 -16.02 30.24
N ASP A 439 9.17 -16.07 29.53
CA ASP A 439 10.51 -16.00 30.14
C ASP A 439 10.98 -14.56 30.35
N ARG A 440 10.18 -13.60 29.91
CA ARG A 440 10.42 -12.15 30.04
C ARG A 440 10.33 -11.71 31.50
N PRO A 441 11.34 -11.02 32.03
CA PRO A 441 11.18 -10.32 33.31
C PRO A 441 10.07 -9.28 33.23
N ALA A 442 9.26 -9.14 34.27
CA ALA A 442 8.18 -8.14 34.29
C ALA A 442 8.73 -6.70 34.45
N GLN A 443 9.86 -6.54 35.10
CA GLN A 443 10.45 -5.23 35.41
C GLN A 443 11.38 -4.75 34.29
N PRO A 444 11.35 -3.44 33.94
CA PRO A 444 12.31 -2.89 32.99
C PRO A 444 13.74 -2.91 33.56
N ARG A 445 14.73 -2.89 32.67
CA ARG A 445 16.18 -2.89 32.98
C ARG A 445 16.68 -4.18 33.67
N ALA A 446 15.91 -5.24 33.70
CA ALA A 446 16.24 -6.48 34.41
C ALA A 446 17.26 -7.35 33.68
N THR A 447 17.41 -7.21 32.35
CA THR A 447 18.25 -8.07 31.52
C THR A 447 19.37 -7.29 30.86
N ARG A 448 20.60 -7.84 30.91
CA ARG A 448 21.79 -7.31 30.23
C ARG A 448 22.51 -8.41 29.44
N ASP A 449 23.14 -7.99 28.35
CA ASP A 449 24.08 -8.79 27.56
C ASP A 449 25.32 -7.91 27.28
N GLY A 450 26.32 -8.06 28.11
CA GLY A 450 27.44 -7.11 28.15
C GLY A 450 26.98 -5.68 28.48
N ASP A 451 27.33 -4.74 27.61
CA ASP A 451 26.95 -3.31 27.76
C ASP A 451 25.53 -3.03 27.29
N TRP A 452 24.88 -3.98 26.62
CA TRP A 452 23.53 -3.82 26.09
C TRP A 452 22.45 -4.10 27.14
N LEU A 453 21.53 -3.16 27.30
CA LEU A 453 20.27 -3.40 27.99
C LEU A 453 19.32 -4.14 27.04
N ILE A 454 18.75 -5.25 27.50
CA ILE A 454 17.84 -6.07 26.68
C ILE A 454 16.41 -5.80 27.09
N GLY A 455 15.57 -5.54 26.10
CA GLY A 455 14.15 -5.35 26.30
C GLY A 455 13.30 -6.10 25.27
N THR A 456 12.09 -6.47 25.68
CA THR A 456 11.11 -7.14 24.82
C THR A 456 9.81 -6.38 24.81
N GLY A 457 9.12 -6.40 23.68
CA GLY A 457 7.84 -5.74 23.48
C GLY A 457 6.90 -6.52 22.60
N VAL A 458 5.61 -6.22 22.73
CA VAL A 458 4.53 -6.80 21.93
C VAL A 458 3.57 -5.73 21.46
N ALA A 459 2.99 -5.91 20.28
CA ALA A 459 1.86 -5.13 19.81
C ALA A 459 0.93 -5.98 18.94
N ALA A 460 -0.35 -5.66 18.95
CA ALA A 460 -1.30 -6.20 18.00
C ALA A 460 -1.12 -5.53 16.63
N ALA A 461 -1.57 -6.22 15.58
CA ALA A 461 -1.57 -5.76 14.20
C ALA A 461 -2.93 -6.03 13.56
N THR A 462 -3.39 -5.12 12.72
CA THR A 462 -4.59 -5.33 11.90
C THR A 462 -4.48 -4.57 10.59
N TYR A 463 -5.25 -5.03 9.59
CA TYR A 463 -5.44 -4.31 8.33
C TYR A 463 -6.79 -4.72 7.69
N PRO A 464 -7.59 -3.77 7.16
CA PRO A 464 -8.88 -4.07 6.54
C PRO A 464 -8.76 -4.99 5.34
N ALA A 465 -9.75 -5.85 5.13
CA ALA A 465 -9.86 -6.70 3.95
C ALA A 465 -10.55 -5.94 2.81
N PHE A 466 -9.83 -5.04 2.16
CA PHE A 466 -10.35 -4.26 1.04
C PHE A 466 -10.53 -5.11 -0.22
N HIS A 467 -11.51 -4.70 -1.04
CA HIS A 467 -11.78 -5.26 -2.35
C HIS A 467 -12.06 -4.14 -3.36
N PHE A 468 -11.56 -4.30 -4.58
CA PHE A 468 -11.81 -3.35 -5.67
C PHE A 468 -12.50 -4.02 -6.86
N PRO A 469 -13.38 -3.31 -7.56
CA PRO A 469 -13.99 -3.81 -8.79
C PRO A 469 -12.91 -4.26 -9.78
N THR A 470 -13.01 -5.51 -10.24
CA THR A 470 -11.99 -6.15 -11.06
C THR A 470 -12.65 -7.09 -12.07
N LYS A 471 -12.18 -7.09 -13.31
CA LYS A 471 -12.52 -8.08 -14.32
C LYS A 471 -11.28 -8.89 -14.70
N ALA A 472 -11.45 -10.18 -14.91
CA ALA A 472 -10.42 -11.06 -15.46
C ALA A 472 -11.04 -11.94 -16.53
N ARG A 473 -10.32 -12.15 -17.62
CA ARG A 473 -10.70 -13.09 -18.69
C ARG A 473 -9.77 -14.31 -18.58
N VAL A 474 -10.35 -15.49 -18.58
CA VAL A 474 -9.64 -16.77 -18.60
C VAL A 474 -9.86 -17.39 -19.97
N VAL A 475 -8.79 -17.67 -20.68
CA VAL A 475 -8.77 -18.21 -22.04
C VAL A 475 -8.11 -19.59 -22.01
N LEU A 476 -8.89 -20.63 -22.27
CA LEU A 476 -8.40 -21.98 -22.46
C LEU A 476 -8.10 -22.19 -23.95
N GLN A 477 -6.87 -22.57 -24.26
CA GLN A 477 -6.39 -22.81 -25.62
C GLN A 477 -6.48 -24.29 -26.02
N ALA A 478 -6.47 -24.57 -27.31
CA ALA A 478 -6.62 -25.93 -27.86
C ALA A 478 -5.52 -26.92 -27.39
N ASP A 479 -4.33 -26.42 -27.03
CA ASP A 479 -3.24 -27.21 -26.45
C ASP A 479 -3.36 -27.41 -24.92
N GLY A 480 -4.48 -27.00 -24.34
CA GLY A 480 -4.80 -27.08 -22.91
C GLY A 480 -4.01 -26.09 -22.05
N ARG A 481 -3.32 -25.12 -22.62
CA ARG A 481 -2.75 -23.97 -21.89
C ARG A 481 -3.83 -22.97 -21.55
N VAL A 482 -3.59 -22.20 -20.50
CA VAL A 482 -4.52 -21.18 -20.02
C VAL A 482 -3.81 -19.84 -19.98
N ARG A 483 -4.42 -18.83 -20.59
CA ARG A 483 -4.01 -17.43 -20.49
C ARG A 483 -5.05 -16.68 -19.67
N ILE A 484 -4.59 -16.00 -18.62
CA ILE A 484 -5.39 -15.05 -17.83
C ILE A 484 -5.05 -13.66 -18.33
N GLU A 485 -6.04 -12.82 -18.49
CA GLU A 485 -5.91 -11.43 -18.92
C GLU A 485 -6.53 -10.51 -17.87
N CYS A 486 -5.73 -9.57 -17.32
CA CYS A 486 -6.20 -8.58 -16.35
C CYS A 486 -5.25 -7.39 -16.30
N ALA A 487 -5.75 -6.16 -16.39
CA ALA A 487 -4.96 -4.93 -16.25
C ALA A 487 -4.57 -4.67 -14.78
N THR A 488 -3.91 -5.63 -14.17
CA THR A 488 -3.31 -5.59 -12.82
C THR A 488 -1.79 -5.38 -12.88
N HIS A 489 -1.07 -5.41 -11.76
CA HIS A 489 0.33 -4.98 -11.67
C HIS A 489 1.21 -6.00 -10.97
N GLU A 490 2.51 -6.03 -11.33
CA GLU A 490 3.57 -6.78 -10.66
C GLU A 490 4.56 -5.78 -10.02
N MET A 491 4.34 -5.45 -8.73
CA MET A 491 5.13 -4.48 -7.97
C MET A 491 6.10 -5.13 -6.95
N GLY A 492 6.36 -6.44 -7.10
CA GLY A 492 7.18 -7.21 -6.17
C GLY A 492 6.38 -8.07 -5.20
N THR A 493 5.05 -8.01 -5.22
CA THR A 493 4.17 -8.85 -4.39
C THR A 493 4.10 -10.31 -4.88
N GLY A 494 4.45 -10.57 -6.14
CA GLY A 494 4.33 -11.88 -6.77
C GLY A 494 2.96 -12.13 -7.38
N THR A 495 2.24 -11.08 -7.77
CA THR A 495 0.88 -11.15 -8.35
C THR A 495 0.79 -12.17 -9.47
N ARG A 496 1.73 -12.13 -10.44
CA ARG A 496 1.77 -13.08 -11.54
C ARG A 496 1.77 -14.52 -11.04
N THR A 497 2.72 -14.89 -10.19
CA THR A 497 2.88 -16.24 -9.66
C THR A 497 1.67 -16.72 -8.87
N VAL A 498 1.12 -15.85 -8.00
CA VAL A 498 0.00 -16.19 -7.12
C VAL A 498 -1.27 -16.43 -7.91
N GLN A 499 -1.56 -15.61 -8.92
CA GLN A 499 -2.78 -15.74 -9.73
C GLN A 499 -2.68 -16.94 -10.71
N GLU A 500 -1.48 -17.19 -11.28
CA GLU A 500 -1.22 -18.39 -12.08
C GLU A 500 -1.42 -19.67 -11.23
N GLN A 501 -0.95 -19.66 -9.99
CA GLN A 501 -1.09 -20.76 -9.03
C GLN A 501 -2.56 -20.98 -8.65
N LEU A 502 -3.32 -19.92 -8.40
CA LEU A 502 -4.75 -19.99 -8.09
C LEU A 502 -5.57 -20.55 -9.27
N ALA A 503 -5.36 -20.04 -10.48
CA ALA A 503 -6.08 -20.52 -11.65
C ALA A 503 -5.77 -21.99 -11.97
N ALA A 504 -4.51 -22.39 -11.78
CA ALA A 504 -4.10 -23.79 -11.92
C ALA A 504 -4.81 -24.71 -10.91
N ASP A 505 -4.96 -24.26 -9.67
CA ASP A 505 -5.69 -24.99 -8.62
C ASP A 505 -7.18 -25.12 -8.98
N LEU A 506 -7.82 -24.03 -9.39
CA LEU A 506 -9.23 -24.00 -9.77
C LEU A 506 -9.55 -24.89 -11.00
N LEU A 507 -8.59 -25.01 -11.93
CA LEU A 507 -8.75 -25.79 -13.18
C LEU A 507 -8.18 -27.21 -13.07
N GLY A 508 -7.55 -27.56 -11.94
CA GLY A 508 -6.94 -28.87 -11.74
C GLY A 508 -5.80 -29.15 -12.72
N ILE A 509 -4.97 -28.14 -13.08
CA ILE A 509 -3.85 -28.27 -14.01
C ILE A 509 -2.53 -27.84 -13.37
N SER A 510 -1.40 -28.14 -14.04
CA SER A 510 -0.10 -27.66 -13.59
C SER A 510 0.00 -26.14 -13.76
N PRO A 511 0.54 -25.40 -12.78
CA PRO A 511 0.82 -23.97 -12.93
C PRO A 511 1.73 -23.62 -14.12
N SER A 512 2.54 -24.55 -14.63
CA SER A 512 3.35 -24.34 -15.82
C SER A 512 2.53 -24.23 -17.12
N ARG A 513 1.25 -24.59 -17.07
CA ARG A 513 0.30 -24.44 -18.20
C ARG A 513 -0.46 -23.09 -18.12
N VAL A 514 -0.28 -22.30 -17.07
CA VAL A 514 -0.99 -21.04 -16.87
C VAL A 514 -0.05 -19.86 -17.02
N THR A 515 -0.50 -18.81 -17.70
CA THR A 515 0.20 -17.53 -17.83
C THR A 515 -0.74 -16.39 -17.52
N LEU A 516 -0.26 -15.36 -16.78
CA LEU A 516 -1.00 -14.12 -16.55
C LEU A 516 -0.44 -13.00 -17.42
N GLU A 517 -1.28 -12.46 -18.29
CA GLU A 517 -1.02 -11.21 -18.97
C GLU A 517 -1.55 -10.05 -18.13
N LEU A 518 -0.65 -9.08 -17.85
CA LEU A 518 -0.92 -7.95 -16.99
C LEU A 518 -0.20 -6.69 -17.49
N GLY A 519 -0.53 -5.56 -16.88
CA GLY A 519 0.24 -4.35 -17.07
C GLY A 519 -0.03 -3.63 -18.40
N ASP A 520 -1.25 -3.72 -18.94
CA ASP A 520 -1.69 -3.02 -20.14
C ASP A 520 -3.17 -2.62 -20.00
N SER A 521 -3.50 -1.36 -20.26
CA SER A 521 -4.86 -0.84 -20.11
C SER A 521 -5.87 -1.38 -21.13
N THR A 522 -5.40 -2.07 -22.18
CA THR A 522 -6.26 -2.75 -23.16
C THR A 522 -6.84 -4.07 -22.66
N LEU A 523 -6.26 -4.62 -21.59
CA LEU A 523 -6.76 -5.83 -20.93
C LEU A 523 -8.01 -5.53 -20.07
N PRO A 524 -8.78 -6.55 -19.68
CA PRO A 524 -9.90 -6.36 -18.75
C PRO A 524 -9.49 -5.58 -17.50
N PRO A 525 -10.25 -4.57 -17.06
CA PRO A 525 -9.82 -3.64 -16.02
C PRO A 525 -9.63 -4.33 -14.68
N GLY A 526 -8.42 -4.21 -14.14
CA GLY A 526 -8.06 -4.55 -12.78
C GLY A 526 -8.29 -3.38 -11.81
N GLY A 527 -8.47 -3.67 -10.54
CA GLY A 527 -8.48 -2.65 -9.49
C GLY A 527 -7.09 -2.06 -9.25
N VAL A 528 -7.01 -1.06 -8.37
CA VAL A 528 -5.73 -0.53 -7.90
C VAL A 528 -4.94 -1.61 -7.16
N SER A 529 -3.63 -1.69 -7.41
CA SER A 529 -2.72 -2.55 -6.65
C SER A 529 -2.27 -1.82 -5.37
N GLY A 530 -3.18 -1.76 -4.41
CA GLY A 530 -3.03 -1.10 -3.11
C GLY A 530 -4.07 -1.65 -2.14
N GLY A 531 -4.06 -1.18 -0.89
CA GLY A 531 -4.99 -1.65 0.15
C GLY A 531 -4.93 -3.15 0.41
N SER A 532 -3.83 -3.80 0.05
CA SER A 532 -3.64 -5.27 0.11
C SER A 532 -4.72 -6.08 -0.60
N ALA A 533 -5.49 -5.46 -1.52
CA ALA A 533 -6.71 -6.01 -2.11
C ALA A 533 -6.46 -6.82 -3.41
N THR A 534 -5.29 -6.68 -4.04
CA THR A 534 -5.04 -7.21 -5.39
C THR A 534 -5.28 -8.73 -5.48
N THR A 535 -4.73 -9.49 -4.54
CA THR A 535 -4.83 -10.97 -4.56
C THR A 535 -6.28 -11.43 -4.47
N SER A 536 -7.06 -10.89 -3.53
CA SER A 536 -8.46 -11.26 -3.34
C SER A 536 -9.38 -10.76 -4.46
N SER A 537 -9.14 -9.56 -4.98
CA SER A 537 -9.96 -8.98 -6.05
C SER A 537 -9.73 -9.66 -7.40
N VAL A 538 -8.46 -9.82 -7.80
CA VAL A 538 -8.12 -10.52 -9.06
C VAL A 538 -8.46 -12.01 -8.95
N GLY A 539 -8.13 -12.65 -7.83
CA GLY A 539 -8.47 -14.04 -7.58
C GLY A 539 -9.97 -14.32 -7.55
N GLY A 540 -10.75 -13.38 -6.99
CA GLY A 540 -12.22 -13.44 -7.05
C GLY A 540 -12.74 -13.37 -8.49
N ALA A 541 -12.17 -12.47 -9.31
CA ALA A 541 -12.53 -12.37 -10.73
C ALA A 541 -12.14 -13.63 -11.53
N ILE A 542 -10.95 -14.18 -11.28
CA ILE A 542 -10.49 -15.45 -11.90
C ILE A 542 -11.44 -16.60 -11.51
N ARG A 543 -11.80 -16.73 -10.24
CA ARG A 543 -12.74 -17.76 -9.81
C ARG A 543 -14.07 -17.68 -10.54
N LEU A 544 -14.65 -16.48 -10.62
CA LEU A 544 -15.91 -16.27 -11.36
C LEU A 544 -15.76 -16.55 -12.87
N ALA A 545 -14.60 -16.21 -13.46
CA ALA A 545 -14.32 -16.54 -14.86
C ALA A 545 -14.21 -18.06 -15.07
N VAL A 546 -13.59 -18.79 -14.13
CA VAL A 546 -13.49 -20.26 -14.20
C VAL A 546 -14.88 -20.92 -14.01
N GLU A 547 -15.72 -20.38 -13.14
CA GLU A 547 -17.12 -20.83 -13.00
C GLU A 547 -17.90 -20.65 -14.31
N SER A 548 -17.78 -19.49 -14.98
CA SER A 548 -18.37 -19.25 -16.29
C SER A 548 -17.75 -20.11 -17.40
N LEU A 549 -16.44 -20.36 -17.35
CA LEU A 549 -15.75 -21.24 -18.30
C LEU A 549 -16.30 -22.68 -18.26
N ARG A 550 -16.76 -23.14 -17.09
CA ARG A 550 -17.40 -24.45 -16.94
C ARG A 550 -18.68 -24.54 -17.79
N GLU A 551 -19.51 -23.50 -17.80
CA GLU A 551 -20.72 -23.40 -18.60
C GLU A 551 -20.41 -23.37 -20.11
N GLU A 552 -19.42 -22.55 -20.51
CA GLU A 552 -18.97 -22.48 -21.91
C GLU A 552 -18.47 -23.83 -22.43
N LEU A 553 -17.67 -24.55 -21.62
CA LEU A 553 -17.15 -25.88 -21.98
C LEU A 553 -18.24 -26.95 -22.02
N GLN A 554 -19.23 -26.87 -21.13
CA GLN A 554 -20.39 -27.76 -21.19
C GLN A 554 -21.18 -27.52 -22.50
N GLY A 555 -21.35 -26.25 -22.90
CA GLY A 555 -22.07 -25.86 -24.11
C GLY A 555 -21.47 -26.41 -25.41
N ILE A 556 -20.16 -26.68 -25.43
CA ILE A 556 -19.44 -27.25 -26.57
C ILE A 556 -19.19 -28.76 -26.44
N ALA A 557 -19.60 -29.40 -25.34
CA ALA A 557 -19.37 -30.81 -25.12
C ALA A 557 -20.11 -31.66 -26.18
N PRO A 558 -19.47 -32.72 -26.71
CA PRO A 558 -20.11 -33.60 -27.70
C PRO A 558 -21.41 -34.23 -27.16
N LYS A 559 -22.43 -34.23 -27.97
CA LYS A 559 -23.72 -34.86 -27.62
C LYS A 559 -23.51 -36.32 -27.25
N GLY A 560 -24.14 -36.76 -26.16
CA GLY A 560 -24.03 -38.12 -25.65
C GLY A 560 -22.90 -38.35 -24.63
N THR A 561 -22.07 -37.33 -24.37
CA THR A 561 -21.14 -37.38 -23.24
C THR A 561 -21.89 -37.14 -21.92
N PRO A 562 -21.45 -37.71 -20.79
CA PRO A 562 -22.03 -37.42 -19.47
C PRO A 562 -22.05 -35.95 -19.14
N ILE A 563 -21.05 -35.17 -19.60
CA ILE A 563 -20.88 -33.74 -19.36
C ILE A 563 -22.01 -32.93 -20.01
N ALA A 564 -22.39 -33.23 -21.27
CA ALA A 564 -23.38 -32.44 -22.03
C ALA A 564 -24.76 -32.42 -21.36
N ASN A 565 -25.11 -33.45 -20.58
CA ASN A 565 -26.40 -33.59 -19.91
C ASN A 565 -26.35 -33.41 -18.38
N ALA A 566 -25.16 -33.14 -17.83
CA ALA A 566 -24.99 -33.00 -16.38
C ALA A 566 -25.60 -31.69 -15.87
N LYS A 567 -25.93 -31.61 -14.60
CA LYS A 567 -26.22 -30.34 -13.95
C LYS A 567 -24.91 -29.55 -13.81
N LEU A 568 -24.94 -28.23 -14.08
CA LEU A 568 -23.75 -27.38 -14.05
C LEU A 568 -22.99 -27.51 -12.71
N ASP A 569 -23.70 -27.54 -11.60
CA ASP A 569 -23.13 -27.65 -10.25
C ASP A 569 -22.49 -29.02 -9.96
N SER A 570 -22.80 -30.07 -10.73
CA SER A 570 -22.16 -31.38 -10.62
C SER A 570 -20.87 -31.50 -11.43
N LEU A 571 -20.60 -30.53 -12.31
CA LEU A 571 -19.37 -30.48 -13.10
C LEU A 571 -18.21 -29.93 -12.28
N SER A 572 -17.04 -30.55 -12.40
CA SER A 572 -15.82 -30.13 -11.75
C SER A 572 -14.64 -30.14 -12.72
N PHE A 573 -13.62 -29.35 -12.40
CA PHE A 573 -12.33 -29.40 -13.09
C PHE A 573 -11.37 -30.31 -12.33
N SER A 574 -10.80 -31.28 -13.01
CA SER A 574 -9.82 -32.20 -12.41
C SER A 574 -8.84 -32.70 -13.47
N GLN A 575 -7.56 -32.64 -13.19
CA GLN A 575 -6.48 -33.17 -14.03
C GLN A 575 -6.56 -32.72 -15.51
N GLY A 576 -6.93 -31.45 -15.75
CA GLY A 576 -7.09 -30.88 -17.11
C GLY A 576 -8.31 -31.42 -17.86
N ARG A 577 -9.35 -31.79 -17.13
CA ARG A 577 -10.59 -32.35 -17.64
C ARG A 577 -11.79 -31.61 -17.05
N LEU A 578 -12.86 -31.52 -17.81
CA LEU A 578 -14.18 -31.24 -17.27
C LEU A 578 -14.83 -32.61 -16.94
N ALA A 579 -15.23 -32.79 -15.70
CA ALA A 579 -15.65 -34.10 -15.19
C ALA A 579 -16.98 -34.04 -14.42
N VAL A 580 -17.70 -35.16 -14.43
CA VAL A 580 -18.88 -35.45 -13.61
C VAL A 580 -18.79 -36.90 -13.12
N ASP A 581 -19.09 -37.15 -11.85
CA ASP A 581 -19.08 -38.48 -11.22
C ASP A 581 -17.79 -39.30 -11.46
N GLY A 582 -16.64 -38.63 -11.58
CA GLY A 582 -15.35 -39.24 -11.84
C GLY A 582 -15.00 -39.51 -13.31
N GLU A 583 -15.96 -39.39 -14.21
CA GLU A 583 -15.74 -39.44 -15.66
C GLU A 583 -15.50 -38.00 -16.22
N GLY A 584 -14.46 -37.83 -17.04
CA GLY A 584 -14.14 -36.52 -17.56
C GLY A 584 -13.57 -36.54 -18.97
N VAL A 585 -13.83 -35.44 -19.71
CA VAL A 585 -13.27 -35.18 -21.05
C VAL A 585 -12.12 -34.20 -20.95
N PRO A 586 -10.95 -34.50 -21.51
CA PRO A 586 -9.82 -33.58 -21.56
C PRO A 586 -10.19 -32.25 -22.25
N PHE A 587 -9.61 -31.16 -21.81
CA PHE A 587 -9.85 -29.84 -22.39
C PHE A 587 -9.53 -29.81 -23.90
N GLU A 588 -8.40 -30.43 -24.28
CA GLU A 588 -7.94 -30.53 -25.65
C GLU A 588 -8.99 -31.26 -26.54
N ASP A 589 -9.59 -32.33 -26.02
CA ASP A 589 -10.59 -33.11 -26.74
C ASP A 589 -11.91 -32.36 -26.91
N LEU A 590 -12.34 -31.58 -25.87
CA LEU A 590 -13.53 -30.72 -25.95
C LEU A 590 -13.37 -29.66 -27.04
N LEU A 591 -12.23 -28.96 -27.06
CA LEU A 591 -11.98 -27.92 -28.05
C LEU A 591 -11.82 -28.50 -29.45
N SER A 592 -11.12 -29.61 -29.60
CA SER A 592 -10.93 -30.31 -30.87
C SER A 592 -12.29 -30.77 -31.46
N ALA A 593 -13.11 -31.42 -30.65
CA ALA A 593 -14.45 -31.86 -31.08
C ALA A 593 -15.36 -30.71 -31.50
N ALA A 594 -15.21 -29.55 -30.89
CA ALA A 594 -15.93 -28.33 -31.23
C ALA A 594 -15.28 -27.51 -32.35
N MET A 595 -14.13 -27.94 -32.89
CA MET A 595 -13.30 -27.22 -33.87
C MET A 595 -12.98 -25.79 -33.43
N ARG A 596 -12.63 -25.59 -32.16
CA ARG A 596 -12.27 -24.30 -31.58
C ARG A 596 -10.80 -24.23 -31.21
N ASN A 597 -10.16 -23.10 -31.51
CA ASN A 597 -8.79 -22.83 -31.10
C ASN A 597 -8.70 -22.36 -29.65
N GLU A 598 -9.75 -21.74 -29.15
CA GLU A 598 -9.85 -21.29 -27.77
C GLU A 598 -11.33 -21.19 -27.31
N VAL A 599 -11.51 -21.27 -25.99
CA VAL A 599 -12.76 -20.92 -25.28
C VAL A 599 -12.40 -19.98 -24.14
N ALA A 600 -13.19 -18.92 -23.98
CA ALA A 600 -12.88 -17.90 -22.98
C ALA A 600 -14.12 -17.48 -22.21
N ALA A 601 -13.93 -17.16 -20.95
CA ALA A 601 -14.96 -16.58 -20.10
C ALA A 601 -14.40 -15.40 -19.28
N THR A 602 -15.28 -14.46 -18.93
CA THR A 602 -14.92 -13.28 -18.14
C THR A 602 -15.65 -13.29 -16.81
N GLY A 603 -14.90 -13.14 -15.71
CA GLY A 603 -15.43 -12.94 -14.39
C GLY A 603 -15.37 -11.47 -13.98
N ALA A 604 -16.44 -10.98 -13.34
CA ALA A 604 -16.51 -9.63 -12.79
C ALA A 604 -16.72 -9.69 -11.28
N PHE A 605 -15.71 -9.27 -10.55
CA PHE A 605 -15.71 -9.23 -9.10
C PHE A 605 -15.89 -7.79 -8.59
N SER A 606 -16.58 -7.62 -7.48
CA SER A 606 -16.76 -6.33 -6.81
C SER A 606 -16.97 -6.55 -5.30
N PRO A 607 -16.83 -5.50 -4.47
CA PRO A 607 -17.14 -5.61 -3.03
C PRO A 607 -18.56 -6.15 -2.74
N LYS A 608 -19.49 -5.98 -3.67
CA LYS A 608 -20.89 -6.44 -3.51
C LYS A 608 -21.05 -7.95 -3.57
N ASN A 609 -20.10 -8.67 -4.20
CA ASN A 609 -20.08 -10.12 -4.31
C ASN A 609 -18.85 -10.77 -3.63
N ALA A 610 -18.19 -10.01 -2.74
CA ALA A 610 -17.04 -10.50 -2.00
C ALA A 610 -17.42 -11.46 -0.86
N SER A 611 -18.59 -11.25 -0.25
CA SER A 611 -19.10 -12.05 0.87
C SER A 611 -20.47 -12.65 0.52
N PRO A 612 -20.80 -13.85 1.02
CA PRO A 612 -22.13 -14.45 0.90
C PRO A 612 -23.22 -13.57 1.52
N GLU A 613 -22.91 -12.91 2.63
CA GLU A 613 -23.82 -11.98 3.31
C GLU A 613 -23.43 -10.54 2.94
N LYS A 614 -24.26 -9.89 2.14
CA LYS A 614 -24.05 -8.52 1.65
C LYS A 614 -23.79 -7.54 2.79
N GLY A 615 -22.52 -7.21 3.05
CA GLY A 615 -22.11 -6.19 4.02
C GLY A 615 -22.27 -6.56 5.50
N GLY A 616 -22.49 -7.84 5.81
CA GLY A 616 -22.74 -8.34 7.17
C GLY A 616 -21.56 -8.39 8.11
N TYR A 617 -20.30 -8.30 7.63
CA TYR A 617 -19.11 -8.53 8.45
C TYR A 617 -18.18 -7.33 8.53
N SER A 618 -17.52 -7.16 9.70
CA SER A 618 -16.29 -6.37 9.86
C SER A 618 -15.12 -7.27 9.51
N SER A 619 -14.52 -7.06 8.33
CA SER A 619 -13.52 -7.98 7.77
C SER A 619 -12.12 -7.40 7.82
N HIS A 620 -11.23 -8.04 8.58
CA HIS A 620 -9.84 -7.60 8.79
C HIS A 620 -8.88 -8.80 8.83
N SER A 621 -7.63 -8.59 8.42
CA SER A 621 -6.51 -9.41 8.83
C SER A 621 -6.08 -9.01 10.23
N PHE A 622 -5.67 -9.96 11.07
CA PHE A 622 -5.18 -9.73 12.42
C PHE A 622 -3.79 -10.32 12.62
N GLY A 623 -3.05 -9.79 13.59
CA GLY A 623 -1.74 -10.32 13.93
C GLY A 623 -1.21 -9.80 15.24
N ALA A 624 -0.04 -10.32 15.63
CA ALA A 624 0.75 -9.85 16.77
C ALA A 624 2.23 -9.84 16.39
N THR A 625 2.94 -8.80 16.82
CA THR A 625 4.37 -8.64 16.61
C THR A 625 5.08 -8.65 17.96
N PHE A 626 6.10 -9.50 18.09
CA PHE A 626 6.97 -9.62 19.26
C PHE A 626 8.38 -9.22 18.87
N VAL A 627 9.03 -8.41 19.71
CA VAL A 627 10.35 -7.82 19.43
C VAL A 627 11.25 -7.94 20.64
N GLU A 628 12.52 -8.21 20.40
CA GLU A 628 13.61 -8.03 21.35
C GLU A 628 14.59 -6.97 20.81
N VAL A 629 14.93 -6.01 21.64
CA VAL A 629 15.94 -5.01 21.32
C VAL A 629 17.12 -5.08 22.29
N GLY A 630 18.29 -4.68 21.80
CA GLY A 630 19.42 -4.27 22.62
C GLY A 630 19.57 -2.75 22.56
N VAL A 631 19.79 -2.12 23.71
CA VAL A 631 20.03 -0.68 23.83
C VAL A 631 21.39 -0.43 24.46
N ASP A 632 22.27 0.23 23.71
CA ASP A 632 23.51 0.81 24.22
C ASP A 632 23.16 2.22 24.73
N GLU A 633 22.91 2.33 26.04
CA GLU A 633 22.39 3.56 26.64
C GLU A 633 23.37 4.74 26.53
N PRO A 634 24.72 4.58 26.74
CA PRO A 634 25.69 5.65 26.53
C PRO A 634 25.71 6.22 25.12
N LEU A 635 25.49 5.41 24.09
CA LEU A 635 25.46 5.82 22.69
C LEU A 635 24.08 6.16 22.19
N GLY A 636 23.03 5.82 22.94
CA GLY A 636 21.65 5.92 22.50
C GLY A 636 21.28 4.97 21.35
N LEU A 637 22.11 3.96 21.12
CA LEU A 637 21.98 3.07 19.98
C LEU A 637 20.97 1.96 20.30
N VAL A 638 19.89 1.88 19.53
CA VAL A 638 18.89 0.81 19.60
C VAL A 638 19.10 -0.16 18.45
N ARG A 639 19.22 -1.45 18.75
CA ARG A 639 19.30 -2.52 17.76
C ARG A 639 18.17 -3.53 17.99
N VAL A 640 17.38 -3.80 16.96
CA VAL A 640 16.45 -4.92 16.98
C VAL A 640 17.28 -6.21 16.86
N ARG A 641 17.15 -7.13 17.81
CA ARG A 641 17.93 -8.38 17.87
C ARG A 641 17.19 -9.54 17.22
N ARG A 642 15.91 -9.65 17.51
CA ARG A 642 14.99 -10.62 16.88
C ARG A 642 13.57 -10.07 16.86
N MET A 643 12.81 -10.52 15.88
CA MET A 643 11.39 -10.16 15.75
C MET A 643 10.59 -11.33 15.20
N LEU A 644 9.44 -11.57 15.78
CA LEU A 644 8.46 -12.57 15.34
C LEU A 644 7.14 -11.90 15.01
N GLY A 645 6.64 -12.07 13.78
CA GLY A 645 5.27 -11.75 13.41
C GLY A 645 4.40 -13.01 13.35
N CYS A 646 3.23 -12.98 14.00
CA CYS A 646 2.20 -14.02 13.89
C CYS A 646 0.94 -13.41 13.29
N TYR A 647 0.46 -13.91 12.14
CA TYR A 647 -0.64 -13.29 11.40
C TYR A 647 -1.75 -14.29 11.05
N ALA A 648 -2.98 -13.80 10.99
CA ALA A 648 -4.18 -14.51 10.53
C ALA A 648 -4.81 -13.73 9.38
N CYS A 649 -4.57 -14.22 8.17
CA CYS A 649 -4.95 -13.54 6.92
C CYS A 649 -5.75 -14.44 5.96
N GLY A 650 -6.42 -15.43 6.49
CA GLY A 650 -7.14 -16.41 5.68
C GLY A 650 -6.21 -17.34 4.90
N THR A 651 -6.62 -17.74 3.71
CA THR A 651 -5.85 -18.62 2.82
C THR A 651 -4.54 -17.99 2.39
N ILE A 652 -3.42 -18.67 2.64
CA ILE A 652 -2.10 -18.31 2.10
C ILE A 652 -1.89 -19.04 0.77
N LEU A 653 -1.97 -18.32 -0.33
CA LEU A 653 -1.90 -18.91 -1.67
C LEU A 653 -0.48 -19.36 -2.03
N ASN A 654 0.54 -18.60 -1.64
CA ASN A 654 1.95 -18.93 -1.85
C ASN A 654 2.77 -18.56 -0.61
N ARG A 655 3.31 -19.55 0.07
CA ARG A 655 4.04 -19.36 1.35
C ARG A 655 5.28 -18.48 1.20
N ARG A 656 6.00 -18.59 0.07
CA ARG A 656 7.25 -17.86 -0.17
C ARG A 656 7.00 -16.37 -0.39
N THR A 657 6.03 -16.02 -1.24
CA THR A 657 5.69 -14.61 -1.49
C THR A 657 5.01 -13.98 -0.28
N ALA A 658 4.15 -14.71 0.42
CA ALA A 658 3.52 -14.26 1.65
C ALA A 658 4.56 -13.92 2.73
N ARG A 659 5.49 -14.84 3.02
CA ARG A 659 6.58 -14.59 3.95
C ARG A 659 7.38 -13.34 3.58
N SER A 660 7.72 -13.18 2.30
CA SER A 660 8.43 -12.00 1.79
C SER A 660 7.67 -10.68 2.05
N GLN A 661 6.33 -10.69 1.95
CA GLN A 661 5.52 -9.49 2.21
C GLN A 661 5.50 -9.14 3.71
N PHE A 662 5.33 -10.11 4.58
CA PHE A 662 5.40 -9.88 6.03
C PHE A 662 6.78 -9.35 6.44
N LEU A 663 7.87 -10.01 6.03
CA LEU A 663 9.24 -9.58 6.34
C LEU A 663 9.52 -8.16 5.84
N GLY A 664 9.14 -7.84 4.60
CA GLY A 664 9.30 -6.49 4.05
C GLY A 664 8.49 -5.43 4.81
N GLY A 665 7.33 -5.79 5.38
CA GLY A 665 6.57 -4.95 6.30
C GLY A 665 7.29 -4.71 7.61
N MET A 666 7.83 -5.77 8.21
CA MET A 666 8.58 -5.71 9.47
C MET A 666 9.83 -4.83 9.32
N VAL A 667 10.62 -4.99 8.24
CA VAL A 667 11.79 -4.14 7.96
C VAL A 667 11.40 -2.67 7.84
N MET A 668 10.35 -2.36 7.08
CA MET A 668 9.86 -0.98 6.95
C MET A 668 9.35 -0.42 8.28
N GLY A 669 8.77 -1.28 9.14
CA GLY A 669 8.38 -0.93 10.50
C GLY A 669 9.55 -0.58 11.42
N ILE A 670 10.70 -1.27 11.26
CA ILE A 670 11.95 -0.91 11.96
C ILE A 670 12.39 0.49 11.53
N GLY A 671 12.37 0.79 10.22
CA GLY A 671 12.68 2.13 9.70
C GLY A 671 11.79 3.21 10.32
N HIS A 672 10.47 3.01 10.29
CA HIS A 672 9.50 3.93 10.88
C HIS A 672 9.69 4.13 12.40
N ALA A 673 10.11 3.09 13.13
CA ALA A 673 10.29 3.14 14.57
C ALA A 673 11.60 3.83 15.01
N LEU A 674 12.68 3.68 14.23
CA LEU A 674 14.04 4.00 14.70
C LEU A 674 14.86 4.94 13.81
N MET A 675 14.48 5.16 12.53
CA MET A 675 15.40 5.77 11.55
C MET A 675 14.74 6.81 10.63
N GLU A 676 13.56 6.48 10.08
CA GLU A 676 12.99 7.21 8.95
C GLU A 676 12.28 8.49 9.38
N GLU A 677 12.84 9.61 8.96
CA GLU A 677 12.28 10.93 9.17
C GLU A 677 12.68 11.85 8.01
N THR A 678 11.73 12.57 7.44
CA THR A 678 12.02 13.67 6.51
C THR A 678 12.33 14.93 7.28
N LYS A 679 13.58 15.41 7.19
CA LYS A 679 14.05 16.59 7.90
C LYS A 679 13.89 17.85 7.07
N TRP A 680 13.34 18.87 7.68
CA TRP A 680 13.10 20.17 7.06
C TRP A 680 14.00 21.25 7.64
N ASP A 681 14.52 22.12 6.78
CA ASP A 681 14.93 23.47 7.20
C ASP A 681 13.70 24.38 7.08
N HIS A 682 12.97 24.57 8.16
CA HIS A 682 11.74 25.34 8.18
C HIS A 682 11.94 26.83 7.87
N ARG A 683 13.17 27.37 8.06
CA ARG A 683 13.51 28.76 7.71
C ARG A 683 13.47 28.98 6.20
N PHE A 684 13.87 27.98 5.43
CA PHE A 684 13.89 28.00 3.97
C PHE A 684 12.74 27.20 3.36
N GLY A 685 12.02 26.42 4.17
CA GLY A 685 10.88 25.61 3.76
C GLY A 685 11.24 24.50 2.80
N ARG A 686 12.39 23.83 3.01
CA ARG A 686 12.89 22.75 2.14
C ARG A 686 13.35 21.52 2.93
N VAL A 687 13.27 20.36 2.28
CA VAL A 687 13.83 19.12 2.80
C VAL A 687 15.36 19.19 2.75
N THR A 688 16.03 18.70 3.80
CA THR A 688 17.49 18.70 3.92
C THR A 688 18.12 17.33 3.66
N ASN A 689 17.40 16.25 3.88
CA ASN A 689 17.86 14.87 3.69
C ASN A 689 17.15 14.19 2.49
N ASP A 690 17.16 14.84 1.34
CA ASP A 690 16.45 14.44 0.12
C ASP A 690 17.18 13.39 -0.75
N ASN A 691 17.96 12.53 -0.12
CA ASN A 691 18.74 11.47 -0.76
C ASN A 691 18.94 10.27 0.19
N LEU A 692 19.32 9.10 -0.36
CA LEU A 692 19.50 7.87 0.43
C LEU A 692 20.78 7.82 1.27
N ALA A 693 21.68 8.80 1.17
CA ALA A 693 22.84 8.91 2.06
C ALA A 693 22.46 9.57 3.40
N GLU A 694 21.44 10.41 3.40
CA GLU A 694 21.01 11.20 4.57
C GLU A 694 19.62 10.81 5.10
N TYR A 695 18.73 10.32 4.23
CA TYR A 695 17.47 9.70 4.65
C TYR A 695 17.72 8.22 4.95
N HIS A 696 17.81 7.89 6.23
CA HIS A 696 18.19 6.56 6.67
C HIS A 696 17.01 5.59 6.52
N VAL A 697 17.18 4.57 5.69
CA VAL A 697 16.33 3.38 5.63
C VAL A 697 17.06 2.19 6.23
N PRO A 698 16.39 1.18 6.78
CA PRO A 698 17.06 -0.02 7.28
C PRO A 698 17.89 -0.69 6.18
N VAL A 699 19.16 -0.87 6.43
CA VAL A 699 20.06 -1.64 5.58
C VAL A 699 20.22 -3.06 6.12
N ASN A 700 20.89 -3.94 5.38
CA ASN A 700 21.04 -5.34 5.79
C ASN A 700 21.65 -5.54 7.18
N ALA A 701 22.53 -4.62 7.60
CA ALA A 701 23.14 -4.63 8.95
C ALA A 701 22.16 -4.29 10.08
N ASP A 702 21.04 -3.62 9.77
CA ASP A 702 20.00 -3.26 10.73
C ASP A 702 18.89 -4.31 10.83
N VAL A 703 18.88 -5.26 9.88
CA VAL A 703 17.85 -6.30 9.81
C VAL A 703 18.27 -7.49 10.69
N PRO A 704 17.54 -7.74 11.78
CA PRO A 704 17.84 -8.83 12.69
C PRO A 704 17.37 -10.18 12.14
N ASP A 705 17.40 -11.22 13.00
CA ASP A 705 16.68 -12.46 12.75
C ASP A 705 15.16 -12.20 12.79
N LEU A 706 14.54 -12.23 11.59
CA LEU A 706 13.12 -12.02 11.40
C LEU A 706 12.43 -13.35 11.13
N ASP A 707 11.48 -13.71 11.96
CA ASP A 707 10.65 -14.88 11.74
C ASP A 707 9.16 -14.54 11.61
N VAL A 708 8.46 -15.34 10.84
CA VAL A 708 7.03 -15.16 10.55
C VAL A 708 6.32 -16.50 10.63
N MET A 709 5.22 -16.50 11.34
CA MET A 709 4.25 -17.60 11.34
C MET A 709 2.84 -17.05 11.02
N TRP A 710 1.94 -17.95 10.65
CA TRP A 710 0.54 -17.57 10.43
C TRP A 710 -0.41 -18.68 10.85
N ILE A 711 -1.61 -18.25 11.22
CA ILE A 711 -2.76 -19.12 11.43
C ILE A 711 -3.43 -19.30 10.07
N ASN A 712 -3.44 -20.53 9.58
CA ASN A 712 -4.04 -20.85 8.30
C ASN A 712 -5.53 -21.18 8.51
N ASP A 713 -6.37 -20.17 8.46
CA ASP A 713 -7.82 -20.26 8.69
C ASP A 713 -8.56 -19.51 7.55
N PRO A 714 -8.96 -20.22 6.47
CA PRO A 714 -9.64 -19.62 5.32
C PRO A 714 -10.88 -18.83 5.73
N ASP A 715 -11.00 -17.59 5.23
CA ASP A 715 -12.10 -16.69 5.54
C ASP A 715 -13.00 -16.43 4.32
N PHE A 716 -13.90 -17.38 4.05
CA PHE A 716 -14.84 -17.25 2.94
C PHE A 716 -15.95 -16.22 3.16
N ASN A 717 -16.09 -15.69 4.38
CA ASN A 717 -16.94 -14.54 4.65
C ASN A 717 -16.29 -13.23 4.19
N ALA A 718 -14.96 -13.16 4.14
CA ALA A 718 -14.24 -12.00 3.66
C ALA A 718 -14.03 -12.02 2.14
N SER A 719 -13.73 -13.18 1.53
CA SER A 719 -13.53 -13.26 0.08
C SER A 719 -13.83 -14.66 -0.48
N PRO A 720 -14.22 -14.78 -1.78
CA PRO A 720 -14.56 -16.07 -2.38
C PRO A 720 -13.39 -17.04 -2.47
N ILE A 721 -12.16 -16.61 -2.29
CA ILE A 721 -10.95 -17.47 -2.26
C ILE A 721 -10.43 -17.69 -0.83
N GLY A 722 -11.16 -17.24 0.18
CA GLY A 722 -10.82 -17.38 1.60
C GLY A 722 -9.58 -16.61 2.04
N ALA A 723 -8.99 -15.76 1.18
CA ALA A 723 -7.78 -14.98 1.47
C ALA A 723 -8.12 -13.54 1.86
N LYS A 724 -7.34 -12.96 2.79
CA LYS A 724 -7.35 -11.55 3.16
C LYS A 724 -6.02 -10.90 2.80
N GLY A 725 -5.93 -9.57 2.93
CA GLY A 725 -4.74 -8.81 2.57
C GLY A 725 -3.55 -9.08 3.47
N ILE A 726 -2.34 -9.21 2.88
CA ILE A 726 -1.08 -9.42 3.61
C ILE A 726 0.00 -8.39 3.27
N GLY A 727 -0.19 -7.58 2.22
CA GLY A 727 0.83 -6.66 1.70
C GLY A 727 1.22 -5.57 2.69
N GLU A 728 0.34 -5.22 3.61
CA GLU A 728 0.49 -4.05 4.49
C GLU A 728 0.52 -4.39 5.97
N ILE A 729 -0.20 -5.40 6.45
CA ILE A 729 -0.29 -5.74 7.88
C ILE A 729 1.08 -5.97 8.56
N GLY A 730 2.10 -6.40 7.81
CA GLY A 730 3.43 -6.67 8.36
C GLY A 730 4.15 -5.46 8.95
N ILE A 731 3.74 -4.21 8.64
CA ILE A 731 4.33 -3.00 9.22
C ILE A 731 3.56 -2.53 10.47
N THR A 732 2.28 -2.87 10.58
CA THR A 732 1.36 -2.18 11.51
C THR A 732 1.70 -2.57 12.97
N GLY A 733 1.88 -3.03 13.78
CA GLY A 733 2.26 -3.24 15.18
C GLY A 733 3.75 -3.04 15.48
N VAL A 734 4.62 -2.96 14.45
CA VAL A 734 6.08 -3.00 14.65
C VAL A 734 6.61 -1.84 15.49
N ALA A 735 6.19 -0.60 15.18
CA ALA A 735 6.69 0.58 15.89
C ALA A 735 6.31 0.56 17.37
N ALA A 736 5.08 0.19 17.72
CA ALA A 736 4.64 0.08 19.09
C ALA A 736 5.36 -1.05 19.86
N ALA A 737 5.59 -2.19 19.21
CA ALA A 737 6.33 -3.30 19.83
C ALA A 737 7.80 -2.90 20.10
N ILE A 738 8.45 -2.15 19.19
CA ILE A 738 9.80 -1.62 19.38
C ILE A 738 9.82 -0.58 20.51
N THR A 739 8.85 0.35 20.53
CA THR A 739 8.75 1.38 21.58
C THR A 739 8.61 0.73 22.97
N GLU A 740 7.79 -0.29 23.07
CA GLU A 740 7.65 -1.09 24.29
C GLU A 740 8.96 -1.80 24.68
N ALA A 741 9.64 -2.41 23.70
CA ALA A 741 10.91 -3.09 23.94
C ALA A 741 12.00 -2.11 24.41
N VAL A 742 12.04 -0.88 23.86
CA VAL A 742 12.97 0.17 24.30
C VAL A 742 12.65 0.60 25.73
N TRP A 743 11.38 0.79 26.08
CA TRP A 743 11.00 1.04 27.47
C TRP A 743 11.39 -0.11 28.40
N HIS A 744 11.13 -1.34 28.02
CA HIS A 744 11.49 -2.51 28.83
C HIS A 744 13.02 -2.64 29.02
N ALA A 745 13.82 -2.22 28.04
CA ALA A 745 15.28 -2.14 28.16
C ALA A 745 15.74 -0.99 29.08
N THR A 746 15.14 0.21 28.95
CA THR A 746 15.68 1.45 29.51
C THR A 746 14.90 2.01 30.70
N GLY A 747 13.63 1.64 30.84
CA GLY A 747 12.68 2.27 31.76
C GLY A 747 12.16 3.63 31.29
N LYS A 748 12.57 4.12 30.12
CA LYS A 748 12.17 5.43 29.56
C LYS A 748 11.03 5.26 28.55
N ARG A 749 9.96 6.05 28.69
CA ARG A 749 8.85 6.08 27.72
C ARG A 749 9.13 7.04 26.58
N HIS A 750 8.74 6.65 25.37
CA HIS A 750 8.86 7.45 24.15
C HIS A 750 7.50 7.62 23.49
N TYR A 751 7.13 8.86 23.18
CA TYR A 751 5.82 9.24 22.62
C TYR A 751 5.91 9.73 21.17
N GLN A 752 7.04 9.48 20.52
CA GLN A 752 7.25 9.84 19.11
C GLN A 752 8.06 8.80 18.35
N THR A 753 7.83 8.70 17.07
CA THR A 753 8.65 7.95 16.12
C THR A 753 9.24 8.89 15.06
N PRO A 754 10.49 8.62 14.62
CA PRO A 754 11.41 7.59 15.10
C PRO A 754 11.99 7.89 16.49
N ILE A 755 12.38 6.83 17.23
CA ILE A 755 13.15 6.94 18.47
C ILE A 755 14.62 7.10 18.07
N LEU A 756 15.06 8.34 17.92
CA LEU A 756 16.45 8.64 17.53
C LEU A 756 17.41 8.46 18.70
N PRO A 757 18.73 8.25 18.45
CA PRO A 757 19.74 8.10 19.50
C PRO A 757 19.70 9.22 20.55
N SER A 758 19.47 10.46 20.14
CA SER A 758 19.35 11.62 21.05
C SER A 758 18.18 11.53 22.04
N ALA A 759 17.14 10.77 21.74
CA ALA A 759 16.01 10.55 22.66
C ALA A 759 16.30 9.47 23.70
N VAL A 760 17.28 8.61 23.48
CA VAL A 760 17.67 7.49 24.36
C VAL A 760 18.79 7.92 25.31
N VAL A 761 19.79 8.68 24.80
CA VAL A 761 20.86 9.28 25.61
C VAL A 761 20.24 10.34 26.53
N GLY A 762 20.41 10.26 27.83
CA GLY A 762 19.93 11.27 28.75
C GLY A 762 19.00 10.72 29.83
#